data_368995ea6197de95cdabc1fb17b0631a
#
_entry.id   368995ea6197de95cdabc1fb17b0631a
#
_cell.length_a   1.000
_cell.length_b   1.000
_cell.length_c   1.000
_cell.angle_alpha   90.00
_cell.angle_beta   90.00
_cell.angle_gamma   90.00
#
_symmetry.space_group_name_H-M   'P 1'
#
loop_
_entity.id
_entity.type
_entity.pdbx_description
1 polymer ?
#
loop_
_entity_poly.entity_id
_entity_poly.type
_entity_poly.pdbx_seq_one_letter_code
_entity_poly.pdbx_strand_id
1 'polypeptide(L)'
;MLCLYFTLLPLGASAAGLAHDMSVSVLAESGEIVAEDTIHVDRKRAVFEFILNAGYAVRAVDGTLHVIATSDDGLRTAYRVTLQTATDALKLHYQGKPRFSEHIPPGGMPQGIVSSDGVYLDASSAWYPLFDRDFDSLNMVVKLPDGWQSVSIGRRLDDGDRVSWSTERPHDELYLIAGRFFRHARQHRDIELSVWLLEDDPLLADRYLALMGDYTDHYSRLIGDYPYAKFAVVENRWQTGFGMPSFTLLGSQVLRLPFIPYTSLPHEILHNWWGNGVWVDYASGNWSEGLTAYMADHWMQERQGKAEQYRLKALQRYSNFAAAGHDLPLLAFTSRHNDASQSIGYSKSLMVFHMLRNELGDKAFIEGLRRLWQQHRFTRIGFDQALHAIIGDDEQLMVRYRTWLQRTGAPRLRIDSIEVRPQPLGYHLAITITQDQDGPFDFVLPIAVTLEGRPVAKVFQARIDRAKQTLEFDLPQRPLRIDIDPAYDVPRLLDASEQPPALNRLFGGAAWLVLPGAAPAAVHDAWMRLAAQWQARYPGLRTIEDHDAAMLNPTADRLILGWDNALLTGASALFERDDQTLKSRGADIGSETFSADTSSIVLVNSSREGLTTGFIGADRPDAIAMLARKLPHYGSYGRLVFDNASGAAQVKDTLTPRYPALSRQLVDTPTPLRLPSRDELSAD
;
A
#
# COMPACT_ATOMS: atom_id res chain seq x y z
N MET A 1 20.27 2.33 -22.73
CA MET A 1 21.16 1.58 -21.83
C MET A 1 20.64 0.14 -21.80
N LEU A 2 21.28 -0.75 -22.57
CA LEU A 2 20.86 -2.13 -22.78
C LEU A 2 21.20 -2.93 -21.52
N CYS A 3 20.19 -3.31 -20.72
CA CYS A 3 20.35 -4.39 -19.77
C CYS A 3 20.45 -5.69 -20.56
N LEU A 4 21.63 -6.28 -20.63
CA LEU A 4 21.79 -7.68 -21.06
C LEU A 4 21.13 -8.55 -19.99
N TYR A 5 19.88 -8.93 -20.24
CA TYR A 5 19.26 -10.06 -19.58
C TYR A 5 20.04 -11.30 -19.98
N PHE A 6 20.63 -11.99 -19.02
CA PHE A 6 21.09 -13.36 -19.23
C PHE A 6 19.83 -14.20 -19.48
N THR A 7 19.45 -14.36 -20.74
CA THR A 7 18.47 -15.37 -21.12
C THR A 7 19.17 -16.72 -21.10
N LEU A 8 19.09 -17.43 -19.98
CA LEU A 8 19.22 -18.87 -20.00
C LEU A 8 18.10 -19.40 -20.90
N LEU A 9 18.47 -20.12 -21.96
CA LEU A 9 17.51 -20.73 -22.89
C LEU A 9 16.58 -21.65 -22.09
N PRO A 10 15.25 -21.57 -22.26
CA PRO A 10 14.31 -22.43 -21.56
C PRO A 10 14.53 -23.87 -21.99
N LEU A 11 15.18 -24.67 -21.19
CA LEU A 11 15.11 -26.12 -21.24
C LEU A 11 13.76 -26.54 -20.64
N GLY A 12 12.95 -27.16 -21.43
CA GLY A 12 11.55 -27.49 -21.23
C GLY A 12 11.16 -27.89 -19.81
N ALA A 13 10.04 -27.33 -19.38
CA ALA A 13 9.37 -27.58 -18.12
C ALA A 13 9.30 -29.06 -17.76
N SER A 14 9.97 -29.44 -16.70
CA SER A 14 9.66 -30.62 -15.92
C SER A 14 9.73 -30.19 -14.45
N ALA A 15 8.58 -30.19 -13.80
CA ALA A 15 8.48 -30.01 -12.37
C ALA A 15 9.24 -31.13 -11.67
N ALA A 16 10.37 -30.80 -11.05
CA ALA A 16 11.07 -31.79 -10.24
C ALA A 16 12.19 -31.15 -9.41
N GLY A 17 12.24 -31.58 -8.17
CA GLY A 17 12.95 -31.13 -7.01
C GLY A 17 14.39 -30.64 -7.18
N LEU A 18 14.61 -29.45 -6.62
CA LEU A 18 15.92 -28.95 -6.22
C LEU A 18 15.95 -28.91 -4.69
N ALA A 19 16.95 -29.54 -4.09
CA ALA A 19 17.12 -29.49 -2.63
C ALA A 19 18.53 -29.06 -2.27
N HIS A 20 18.66 -28.26 -1.20
CA HIS A 20 19.94 -27.84 -0.66
C HIS A 20 20.22 -28.45 0.71
N ASP A 21 21.37 -29.13 0.84
CA ASP A 21 21.95 -29.52 2.10
C ASP A 21 23.20 -28.69 2.35
N MET A 22 23.08 -27.65 3.19
CA MET A 22 24.08 -26.60 3.35
C MET A 22 24.71 -26.59 4.75
N SER A 23 26.00 -26.28 4.82
CA SER A 23 26.69 -25.82 6.03
C SER A 23 27.27 -24.46 5.75
N VAL A 24 26.85 -23.45 6.50
CA VAL A 24 27.25 -22.04 6.31
C VAL A 24 27.94 -21.55 7.58
N SER A 25 29.14 -21.03 7.46
CA SER A 25 29.87 -20.35 8.54
C SER A 25 29.99 -18.86 8.21
N VAL A 26 29.54 -18.01 9.15
CA VAL A 26 29.64 -16.54 9.03
C VAL A 26 30.82 -16.05 9.83
N LEU A 27 31.79 -15.43 9.16
CA LEU A 27 32.95 -14.77 9.76
C LEU A 27 32.69 -13.26 9.78
N ALA A 28 31.89 -12.81 10.76
CA ALA A 28 31.32 -11.46 10.78
C ALA A 28 32.39 -10.35 10.82
N GLU A 29 33.50 -10.55 11.54
CA GLU A 29 34.58 -9.57 11.68
C GLU A 29 35.32 -9.31 10.34
N SER A 30 35.54 -10.36 9.55
CA SER A 30 36.16 -10.24 8.23
C SER A 30 35.15 -9.93 7.10
N GLY A 31 33.85 -10.13 7.39
CA GLY A 31 32.79 -10.01 6.39
C GLY A 31 32.78 -11.17 5.39
N GLU A 32 33.25 -12.34 5.79
CA GLU A 32 33.38 -13.52 4.94
C GLU A 32 32.32 -14.58 5.24
N ILE A 33 32.00 -15.37 4.23
CA ILE A 33 31.19 -16.58 4.33
C ILE A 33 32.00 -17.76 3.83
N VAL A 34 31.86 -18.89 4.52
CA VAL A 34 32.35 -20.19 4.09
C VAL A 34 31.15 -21.13 4.03
N ALA A 35 30.93 -21.73 2.87
CA ALA A 35 29.80 -22.62 2.67
C ALA A 35 30.19 -23.90 1.95
N GLU A 36 29.57 -24.99 2.41
CA GLU A 36 29.50 -26.27 1.69
C GLU A 36 28.05 -26.52 1.37
N ASP A 37 27.75 -26.85 0.12
CA ASP A 37 26.40 -27.08 -0.36
C ASP A 37 26.35 -28.32 -1.22
N THR A 38 25.46 -29.26 -0.87
CA THR A 38 25.12 -30.41 -1.69
C THR A 38 23.75 -30.17 -2.30
N ILE A 39 23.73 -29.88 -3.59
CA ILE A 39 22.53 -29.56 -4.36
C ILE A 39 22.02 -30.86 -5.00
N HIS A 40 20.87 -31.34 -4.56
CA HIS A 40 20.21 -32.50 -5.10
C HIS A 40 19.25 -32.12 -6.23
N VAL A 41 19.21 -32.91 -7.30
CA VAL A 41 18.32 -32.73 -8.44
C VAL A 41 17.58 -34.01 -8.75
N ASP A 42 16.39 -33.90 -9.32
CA ASP A 42 15.48 -35.01 -9.65
C ASP A 42 16.00 -35.96 -10.70
N ARG A 43 16.89 -35.50 -11.58
CA ARG A 43 17.43 -36.31 -12.72
C ARG A 43 18.93 -36.17 -12.78
N LYS A 44 19.59 -37.28 -13.01
CA LYS A 44 21.03 -37.31 -13.21
C LYS A 44 21.43 -36.45 -14.40
N ARG A 45 22.38 -35.57 -14.20
CA ARG A 45 22.97 -34.71 -15.23
C ARG A 45 24.48 -34.63 -15.07
N ALA A 46 25.17 -34.44 -16.19
CA ALA A 46 26.62 -34.28 -16.21
C ALA A 46 27.05 -32.81 -16.25
N VAL A 47 26.09 -31.89 -16.50
CA VAL A 47 26.34 -30.46 -16.59
C VAL A 47 25.40 -29.70 -15.68
N PHE A 48 25.94 -28.79 -14.86
CA PHE A 48 25.20 -27.91 -13.99
C PHE A 48 25.62 -26.46 -14.28
N GLU A 49 24.65 -25.56 -14.40
CA GLU A 49 24.87 -24.13 -14.54
C GLU A 49 24.17 -23.40 -13.40
N PHE A 50 24.87 -22.43 -12.79
CA PHE A 50 24.37 -21.65 -11.65
C PHE A 50 25.07 -20.30 -11.57
N ILE A 51 24.48 -19.39 -10.82
CA ILE A 51 25.03 -18.06 -10.55
C ILE A 51 25.42 -17.98 -9.05
N LEU A 52 26.58 -17.40 -8.77
CA LEU A 52 27.04 -17.05 -7.42
C LEU A 52 27.61 -15.64 -7.36
N ASN A 53 27.70 -15.11 -6.14
CA ASN A 53 28.37 -13.84 -5.89
C ASN A 53 29.84 -13.87 -6.35
N ALA A 54 30.26 -12.85 -7.06
CA ALA A 54 31.61 -12.77 -7.63
C ALA A 54 32.73 -12.60 -6.58
N GLY A 55 32.38 -12.37 -5.32
CA GLY A 55 33.31 -12.30 -4.20
C GLY A 55 33.78 -13.66 -3.66
N TYR A 56 33.24 -14.77 -4.17
CA TYR A 56 33.60 -16.12 -3.71
C TYR A 56 34.67 -16.78 -4.57
N ALA A 57 35.58 -17.48 -3.92
CA ALA A 57 36.38 -18.53 -4.51
C ALA A 57 35.57 -19.83 -4.49
N VAL A 58 35.23 -20.37 -5.66
CA VAL A 58 34.34 -21.50 -5.84
C VAL A 58 35.08 -22.73 -6.29
N ARG A 59 34.76 -23.91 -5.72
CA ARG A 59 35.30 -25.20 -6.08
C ARG A 59 34.18 -26.26 -6.16
N ALA A 60 34.06 -26.96 -7.26
CA ALA A 60 33.31 -28.19 -7.32
C ALA A 60 34.13 -29.34 -6.71
N VAL A 61 33.49 -30.16 -5.87
CA VAL A 61 34.18 -31.30 -5.25
C VAL A 61 34.54 -32.33 -6.32
N ASP A 62 33.61 -32.57 -7.24
CA ASP A 62 33.76 -33.46 -8.37
C ASP A 62 33.56 -32.65 -9.67
N GLY A 63 34.30 -33.02 -10.73
CA GLY A 63 34.17 -32.39 -12.05
C GLY A 63 35.05 -31.15 -12.27
N THR A 64 34.86 -30.51 -13.40
CA THR A 64 35.61 -29.35 -13.84
C THR A 64 34.69 -28.12 -13.81
N LEU A 65 35.11 -27.11 -13.04
CA LEU A 65 34.43 -25.81 -12.93
C LEU A 65 34.95 -24.84 -13.99
N HIS A 66 34.06 -24.22 -14.73
CA HIS A 66 34.35 -23.17 -15.69
C HIS A 66 33.55 -21.91 -15.37
N VAL A 67 34.17 -20.73 -15.45
CA VAL A 67 33.48 -19.45 -15.46
C VAL A 67 32.87 -19.24 -16.84
N ILE A 68 31.57 -19.00 -16.93
CA ILE A 68 30.87 -18.67 -18.17
C ILE A 68 30.98 -17.16 -18.43
N ALA A 69 30.56 -16.36 -17.45
CA ALA A 69 30.56 -14.90 -17.53
C ALA A 69 30.51 -14.28 -16.14
N THR A 70 30.93 -13.03 -16.03
CA THR A 70 30.68 -12.18 -14.87
C THR A 70 29.79 -11.02 -15.31
N SER A 71 28.83 -10.61 -14.47
CA SER A 71 27.93 -9.49 -14.74
C SER A 71 28.72 -8.18 -14.91
N ASP A 72 28.18 -7.22 -15.66
CA ASP A 72 28.82 -5.94 -15.95
C ASP A 72 29.13 -5.12 -14.69
N ASP A 73 28.32 -5.28 -13.62
CA ASP A 73 28.52 -4.67 -12.31
C ASP A 73 29.57 -5.39 -11.46
N GLY A 74 30.07 -6.54 -11.90
CA GLY A 74 31.07 -7.34 -11.19
C GLY A 74 30.56 -8.00 -9.90
N LEU A 75 29.25 -8.09 -9.68
CA LEU A 75 28.65 -8.62 -8.45
C LEU A 75 28.32 -10.12 -8.53
N ARG A 76 28.07 -10.66 -9.73
CA ARG A 76 27.66 -12.03 -9.97
C ARG A 76 28.52 -12.72 -11.01
N THR A 77 28.74 -14.02 -10.83
CA THR A 77 29.47 -14.85 -11.80
C THR A 77 28.65 -16.10 -12.11
N ALA A 78 28.47 -16.36 -13.38
CA ALA A 78 27.84 -17.59 -13.89
C ALA A 78 28.92 -18.67 -14.08
N TYR A 79 28.64 -19.85 -13.58
CA TYR A 79 29.51 -21.01 -13.59
C TYR A 79 28.88 -22.20 -14.32
N ARG A 80 29.72 -23.03 -14.92
CA ARG A 80 29.37 -24.34 -15.43
C ARG A 80 30.27 -25.40 -14.79
N VAL A 81 29.65 -26.44 -14.21
CA VAL A 81 30.37 -27.64 -13.75
C VAL A 81 30.07 -28.77 -14.71
N THR A 82 31.13 -29.41 -15.21
CA THR A 82 31.04 -30.60 -16.06
C THR A 82 31.61 -31.82 -15.31
N LEU A 83 30.77 -32.80 -15.10
CA LEU A 83 31.09 -34.08 -14.44
C LEU A 83 31.44 -35.15 -15.43
N GLN A 84 32.31 -36.11 -15.05
CA GLN A 84 32.65 -37.25 -15.89
C GLN A 84 31.48 -38.23 -16.03
N THR A 85 30.68 -38.37 -14.97
CA THR A 85 29.50 -39.23 -14.92
C THR A 85 28.30 -38.42 -14.46
N ALA A 86 27.13 -38.63 -15.10
CA ALA A 86 25.90 -37.97 -14.69
C ALA A 86 25.49 -38.41 -13.28
N THR A 87 25.22 -37.41 -12.42
CA THR A 87 24.79 -37.61 -11.02
C THR A 87 23.53 -36.80 -10.71
N ASP A 88 22.85 -37.17 -9.66
CA ASP A 88 21.71 -36.46 -9.05
C ASP A 88 22.11 -35.50 -7.93
N ALA A 89 23.44 -35.32 -7.68
CA ALA A 89 23.92 -34.36 -6.71
C ALA A 89 25.15 -33.60 -7.21
N LEU A 90 25.20 -32.29 -6.95
CA LEU A 90 26.36 -31.43 -7.17
C LEU A 90 26.88 -30.96 -5.81
N LYS A 91 28.17 -31.17 -5.53
CA LYS A 91 28.81 -30.72 -4.30
C LYS A 91 29.71 -29.51 -4.59
N LEU A 92 29.43 -28.41 -3.93
CA LEU A 92 30.17 -27.16 -4.03
C LEU A 92 30.75 -26.75 -2.68
N HIS A 93 31.95 -26.18 -2.74
CA HIS A 93 32.55 -25.42 -1.66
C HIS A 93 32.83 -24.02 -2.17
N TYR A 94 32.40 -23.00 -1.44
CA TYR A 94 32.66 -21.61 -1.78
C TYR A 94 32.94 -20.78 -0.53
N GLN A 95 33.88 -19.84 -0.65
CA GLN A 95 34.30 -18.99 0.45
C GLN A 95 34.77 -17.64 -0.06
N GLY A 96 34.58 -16.62 0.76
CA GLY A 96 35.10 -15.27 0.49
C GLY A 96 34.20 -14.19 1.03
N LYS A 97 34.54 -12.96 0.65
CA LYS A 97 33.80 -11.78 1.02
C LYS A 97 32.82 -11.44 -0.13
N PRO A 98 31.51 -11.65 0.06
CA PRO A 98 30.54 -11.35 -0.96
C PRO A 98 30.55 -9.85 -1.30
N ARG A 99 30.36 -9.52 -2.57
CA ARG A 99 30.29 -8.17 -3.12
C ARG A 99 28.84 -7.74 -3.25
N PHE A 100 28.53 -6.53 -2.81
CA PHE A 100 27.21 -5.97 -2.87
C PHE A 100 27.23 -4.60 -3.53
N SER A 101 26.10 -4.19 -4.10
CA SER A 101 25.92 -2.84 -4.60
C SER A 101 26.00 -1.83 -3.45
N GLU A 102 26.74 -0.74 -3.64
CA GLU A 102 26.76 0.38 -2.69
C GLU A 102 25.48 1.22 -2.77
N HIS A 103 24.71 1.05 -3.84
CA HIS A 103 23.47 1.80 -4.04
C HIS A 103 22.33 1.17 -3.27
N ILE A 104 21.82 1.88 -2.27
CA ILE A 104 20.59 1.53 -1.56
C ILE A 104 19.48 2.44 -2.09
N PRO A 105 18.41 1.89 -2.70
CA PRO A 105 17.28 2.70 -3.15
C PRO A 105 16.62 3.45 -2.00
N PRO A 106 16.07 4.65 -2.19
CA PRO A 106 15.31 5.34 -1.17
C PRO A 106 14.18 4.47 -0.62
N GLY A 107 14.18 4.23 0.71
CA GLY A 107 13.21 3.35 1.37
C GLY A 107 13.42 1.84 1.11
N GLY A 108 14.52 1.46 0.45
CA GLY A 108 14.90 0.08 0.19
C GLY A 108 15.87 -0.51 1.22
N MET A 109 16.27 -1.75 0.99
CA MET A 109 17.30 -2.46 1.74
C MET A 109 18.60 -2.56 0.93
N PRO A 110 19.76 -2.73 1.58
CA PRO A 110 20.98 -3.11 0.87
C PRO A 110 20.79 -4.47 0.18
N GLN A 111 21.50 -4.71 -0.91
CA GLN A 111 21.50 -5.99 -1.64
C GLN A 111 21.99 -7.15 -0.76
N GLY A 112 22.83 -6.86 0.20
CA GLY A 112 23.31 -7.81 1.20
C GLY A 112 24.23 -7.11 2.20
N ILE A 113 24.39 -7.72 3.37
CA ILE A 113 25.34 -7.30 4.42
C ILE A 113 25.93 -8.55 5.07
N VAL A 114 27.24 -8.52 5.29
CA VAL A 114 27.94 -9.43 6.18
C VAL A 114 28.96 -8.58 6.96
N SER A 115 28.69 -8.31 8.22
CA SER A 115 29.51 -7.43 9.05
C SER A 115 29.37 -7.78 10.54
N SER A 116 30.21 -7.17 11.40
CA SER A 116 30.09 -7.27 12.87
C SER A 116 28.76 -6.73 13.41
N ASP A 117 28.03 -5.94 12.65
CA ASP A 117 26.71 -5.40 13.04
C ASP A 117 25.55 -6.35 12.73
N GLY A 118 25.73 -7.30 11.80
CA GLY A 118 24.72 -8.26 11.40
C GLY A 118 24.89 -8.79 10.00
N VAL A 119 24.01 -9.71 9.64
CA VAL A 119 23.92 -10.34 8.31
C VAL A 119 22.50 -10.16 7.77
N TYR A 120 22.41 -9.76 6.52
CA TYR A 120 21.23 -9.81 5.70
C TYR A 120 21.62 -10.33 4.31
N LEU A 121 21.04 -11.45 3.91
CA LEU A 121 21.29 -12.09 2.62
C LEU A 121 20.00 -12.68 2.08
N ASP A 122 19.71 -12.37 0.82
CA ASP A 122 18.63 -12.90 0.00
C ASP A 122 19.15 -13.35 -1.38
N ALA A 123 18.28 -13.83 -2.26
CA ALA A 123 18.68 -14.26 -3.60
C ALA A 123 19.31 -13.13 -4.43
N SER A 124 18.95 -11.86 -4.19
CA SER A 124 19.52 -10.73 -4.93
C SER A 124 21.03 -10.57 -4.70
N SER A 125 21.52 -11.02 -3.56
CA SER A 125 22.94 -11.04 -3.20
C SER A 125 23.73 -12.19 -3.85
N ALA A 126 23.04 -13.18 -4.44
CA ALA A 126 23.63 -14.41 -4.99
C ALA A 126 24.58 -15.12 -4.00
N TRP A 127 24.24 -15.13 -2.69
CA TRP A 127 25.07 -15.68 -1.63
C TRP A 127 25.11 -17.21 -1.61
N TYR A 128 24.16 -17.86 -2.28
CA TYR A 128 24.08 -19.30 -2.51
C TYR A 128 23.95 -19.58 -4.01
N PRO A 129 24.16 -20.81 -4.51
CA PRO A 129 24.04 -21.16 -5.91
C PRO A 129 22.61 -20.97 -6.43
N LEU A 130 22.41 -19.97 -7.31
CA LEU A 130 21.11 -19.69 -7.93
C LEU A 130 20.99 -20.49 -9.22
N PHE A 131 19.94 -21.29 -9.33
CA PHE A 131 19.52 -22.01 -10.51
C PHE A 131 18.33 -21.31 -11.16
N ASP A 132 18.03 -21.66 -12.43
CA ASP A 132 16.85 -21.14 -13.15
C ASP A 132 15.56 -21.87 -12.73
N ARG A 133 15.34 -21.99 -11.45
CA ARG A 133 14.13 -22.58 -10.83
C ARG A 133 14.11 -22.46 -9.32
N ASP A 134 12.90 -22.60 -8.78
CA ASP A 134 12.64 -22.66 -7.34
C ASP A 134 13.18 -24.00 -6.75
N PHE A 135 13.32 -24.08 -5.43
CA PHE A 135 13.76 -25.29 -4.74
C PHE A 135 12.67 -25.89 -3.85
N ASP A 136 12.69 -27.22 -3.66
CA ASP A 136 11.64 -27.95 -2.94
C ASP A 136 11.95 -28.11 -1.46
N SER A 137 13.22 -28.23 -1.09
CA SER A 137 13.61 -28.44 0.31
C SER A 137 14.97 -27.84 0.64
N LEU A 138 15.14 -27.51 1.92
CA LEU A 138 16.35 -26.97 2.51
C LEU A 138 16.67 -27.67 3.82
N ASN A 139 17.94 -28.07 3.98
CA ASN A 139 18.57 -28.31 5.28
C ASN A 139 19.81 -27.43 5.38
N MET A 140 19.83 -26.49 6.29
CA MET A 140 20.93 -25.54 6.44
C MET A 140 21.40 -25.50 7.88
N VAL A 141 22.66 -25.86 8.12
CA VAL A 141 23.34 -25.68 9.41
C VAL A 141 24.11 -24.36 9.37
N VAL A 142 23.87 -23.48 10.33
CA VAL A 142 24.53 -22.18 10.39
C VAL A 142 25.46 -22.12 11.59
N LYS A 143 26.73 -21.78 11.36
CA LYS A 143 27.72 -21.48 12.39
C LYS A 143 27.91 -19.97 12.47
N LEU A 144 27.71 -19.42 13.65
CA LEU A 144 27.73 -17.98 13.91
C LEU A 144 28.78 -17.63 14.98
N PRO A 145 29.20 -16.38 15.08
CA PRO A 145 29.98 -15.88 16.23
C PRO A 145 29.22 -16.07 17.54
N ASP A 146 29.94 -16.10 18.64
CA ASP A 146 29.36 -16.26 19.97
C ASP A 146 28.31 -15.21 20.30
N GLY A 147 27.18 -15.65 20.83
CA GLY A 147 26.04 -14.81 21.19
C GLY A 147 25.19 -14.32 19.99
N TRP A 148 25.49 -14.78 18.78
CA TRP A 148 24.67 -14.52 17.61
C TRP A 148 23.58 -15.57 17.42
N GLN A 149 22.52 -15.16 16.76
CA GLN A 149 21.42 -16.03 16.36
C GLN A 149 21.08 -15.77 14.89
N SER A 150 20.45 -16.76 14.23
CA SER A 150 19.99 -16.63 12.85
C SER A 150 18.49 -16.80 12.73
N VAL A 151 17.94 -16.21 11.65
CA VAL A 151 16.59 -16.43 11.14
C VAL A 151 16.68 -16.76 9.66
N SER A 152 15.95 -17.80 9.25
CA SER A 152 15.79 -18.22 7.86
C SER A 152 14.38 -18.76 7.61
N ILE A 153 14.10 -19.22 6.40
CA ILE A 153 12.90 -19.97 6.07
C ILE A 153 12.87 -21.33 6.78
N GLY A 154 11.69 -21.93 6.82
CA GLY A 154 11.52 -23.27 7.42
C GLY A 154 11.48 -23.29 8.94
N ARG A 155 11.58 -24.50 9.50
CA ARG A 155 11.60 -24.78 10.94
C ARG A 155 13.00 -24.62 11.49
N ARG A 156 13.12 -23.92 12.63
CA ARG A 156 14.36 -23.84 13.40
C ARG A 156 14.52 -25.11 14.26
N LEU A 157 15.70 -25.71 14.21
CA LEU A 157 16.09 -26.85 15.05
C LEU A 157 17.36 -26.48 15.80
N ASP A 158 17.33 -26.59 17.14
CA ASP A 158 18.48 -26.37 18.03
C ASP A 158 19.05 -27.70 18.47
N ASP A 159 20.34 -27.90 18.19
CA ASP A 159 21.10 -29.06 18.65
C ASP A 159 22.40 -28.58 19.34
N GLY A 160 22.25 -28.16 20.58
CA GLY A 160 23.34 -27.60 21.37
C GLY A 160 23.94 -26.34 20.77
N ASP A 161 25.19 -26.41 20.31
CA ASP A 161 25.91 -25.26 19.74
C ASP A 161 25.58 -25.00 18.27
N ARG A 162 24.64 -25.76 17.69
CA ARG A 162 24.30 -25.65 16.26
C ARG A 162 22.83 -25.26 16.09
N VAL A 163 22.62 -24.29 15.22
CA VAL A 163 21.28 -23.92 14.76
C VAL A 163 21.13 -24.41 13.32
N SER A 164 20.07 -25.17 13.06
CA SER A 164 19.74 -25.59 11.72
C SER A 164 18.33 -25.13 11.33
N TRP A 165 18.15 -24.97 10.03
CA TRP A 165 16.90 -24.59 9.39
C TRP A 165 16.50 -25.67 8.41
N SER A 166 15.28 -26.16 8.50
CA SER A 166 14.79 -27.23 7.63
C SER A 166 13.41 -26.90 7.06
N THR A 167 13.20 -27.17 5.79
CA THR A 167 11.89 -27.05 5.15
C THR A 167 11.67 -28.20 4.16
N GLU A 168 10.44 -28.69 4.13
CA GLU A 168 9.94 -29.67 3.15
C GLU A 168 8.95 -29.03 2.17
N ARG A 169 8.76 -27.70 2.26
CA ARG A 169 7.88 -26.94 1.39
C ARG A 169 8.70 -26.29 0.29
N PRO A 170 8.16 -26.14 -0.92
CA PRO A 170 8.80 -25.38 -1.97
C PRO A 170 8.96 -23.91 -1.60
N HIS A 171 10.06 -23.31 -2.07
CA HIS A 171 10.40 -21.90 -1.89
C HIS A 171 11.00 -21.35 -3.18
N ASP A 172 10.82 -20.05 -3.40
CA ASP A 172 11.42 -19.33 -4.53
C ASP A 172 12.82 -18.79 -4.22
N GLU A 173 13.13 -18.53 -2.94
CA GLU A 173 14.46 -18.04 -2.55
C GLU A 173 14.84 -18.42 -1.11
N LEU A 174 16.13 -18.30 -0.81
CA LEU A 174 16.73 -18.58 0.49
C LEU A 174 17.25 -17.31 1.15
N TYR A 175 16.88 -17.12 2.42
CA TYR A 175 17.29 -16.00 3.26
C TYR A 175 18.23 -16.44 4.39
N LEU A 176 19.17 -15.57 4.76
CA LEU A 176 19.95 -15.68 5.99
C LEU A 176 20.02 -14.31 6.66
N ILE A 177 19.33 -14.19 7.79
CA ILE A 177 19.41 -13.04 8.69
C ILE A 177 20.15 -13.49 9.94
N ALA A 178 21.16 -12.76 10.40
CA ALA A 178 21.85 -13.11 11.64
C ALA A 178 22.34 -11.86 12.37
N GLY A 179 22.44 -11.99 13.71
CA GLY A 179 22.89 -10.91 14.58
C GLY A 179 22.74 -11.26 16.04
N ARG A 180 23.00 -10.28 16.91
CA ARG A 180 22.76 -10.39 18.34
C ARG A 180 21.30 -10.04 18.62
N PHE A 181 20.46 -11.06 18.76
CA PHE A 181 19.03 -10.90 19.00
C PHE A 181 18.63 -11.43 20.37
N PHE A 182 17.65 -10.74 20.96
CA PHE A 182 16.82 -11.27 22.05
C PHE A 182 15.59 -11.92 21.44
N ARG A 183 15.46 -13.24 21.61
CA ARG A 183 14.38 -14.03 21.02
C ARG A 183 13.30 -14.31 22.06
N HIS A 184 12.07 -13.88 21.78
CA HIS A 184 10.86 -14.24 22.48
C HIS A 184 10.00 -15.14 21.60
N ALA A 185 9.55 -16.29 22.11
CA ALA A 185 8.81 -17.26 21.30
C ALA A 185 7.63 -17.86 22.06
N ARG A 186 6.58 -18.22 21.33
CA ARG A 186 5.38 -18.87 21.83
C ARG A 186 4.88 -19.89 20.83
N GLN A 187 4.49 -21.06 21.27
CA GLN A 187 3.77 -22.02 20.44
C GLN A 187 2.31 -21.61 20.32
N HIS A 188 1.79 -21.49 19.10
CA HIS A 188 0.40 -21.22 18.77
C HIS A 188 -0.10 -22.30 17.82
N ARG A 189 -0.88 -23.27 18.32
CA ARG A 189 -1.21 -24.50 17.59
C ARG A 189 0.06 -25.18 17.06
N ASP A 190 0.14 -25.43 15.76
CA ASP A 190 1.30 -26.08 15.12
C ASP A 190 2.37 -25.08 14.62
N ILE A 191 2.20 -23.78 14.91
CA ILE A 191 3.04 -22.69 14.44
C ILE A 191 3.89 -22.14 15.60
N GLU A 192 5.19 -22.04 15.42
CA GLU A 192 6.05 -21.27 16.33
C GLU A 192 5.96 -19.78 15.98
N LEU A 193 5.45 -18.96 16.87
CA LEU A 193 5.48 -17.51 16.75
C LEU A 193 6.68 -16.95 17.51
N SER A 194 7.46 -16.06 16.89
CA SER A 194 8.64 -15.49 17.54
C SER A 194 8.89 -14.02 17.17
N VAL A 195 9.45 -13.28 18.13
CA VAL A 195 9.87 -11.89 17.95
C VAL A 195 11.35 -11.80 18.31
N TRP A 196 12.13 -11.21 17.42
CA TRP A 196 13.59 -11.12 17.50
C TRP A 196 13.98 -9.65 17.57
N LEU A 197 14.44 -9.20 18.73
CA LEU A 197 14.73 -7.80 19.03
C LEU A 197 16.23 -7.56 19.17
N LEU A 198 16.71 -6.38 18.77
CA LEU A 198 18.09 -5.93 18.96
C LEU A 198 18.36 -5.50 20.41
N GLU A 199 17.31 -5.08 21.12
CA GLU A 199 17.32 -4.78 22.56
C GLU A 199 16.18 -5.56 23.22
N ASP A 200 16.37 -6.01 24.47
CA ASP A 200 15.37 -6.81 25.16
C ASP A 200 14.15 -5.97 25.57
N ASP A 201 12.99 -6.28 24.98
CA ASP A 201 11.71 -5.64 25.29
C ASP A 201 10.59 -6.69 25.33
N PRO A 202 10.40 -7.37 26.49
CA PRO A 202 9.39 -8.41 26.63
C PRO A 202 7.96 -7.92 26.41
N LEU A 203 7.65 -6.66 26.78
CA LEU A 203 6.30 -6.11 26.62
C LEU A 203 5.95 -5.89 25.15
N LEU A 204 6.89 -5.38 24.37
CA LEU A 204 6.74 -5.24 22.93
C LEU A 204 6.60 -6.63 22.27
N ALA A 205 7.45 -7.57 22.65
CA ALA A 205 7.40 -8.93 22.13
C ALA A 205 6.06 -9.63 22.40
N ASP A 206 5.56 -9.57 23.64
CA ASP A 206 4.28 -10.17 24.03
C ASP A 206 3.10 -9.59 23.24
N ARG A 207 3.10 -8.28 22.99
CA ARG A 207 2.08 -7.63 22.18
C ARG A 207 2.07 -8.16 20.74
N TYR A 208 3.23 -8.30 20.11
CA TYR A 208 3.34 -8.85 18.76
C TYR A 208 2.92 -10.32 18.73
N LEU A 209 3.40 -11.14 19.67
CA LEU A 209 3.07 -12.57 19.75
C LEU A 209 1.56 -12.82 19.86
N ALA A 210 0.85 -12.01 20.66
CA ALA A 210 -0.60 -12.12 20.81
C ALA A 210 -1.32 -11.83 19.48
N LEU A 211 -0.99 -10.71 18.83
CA LEU A 211 -1.63 -10.30 17.57
C LEU A 211 -1.27 -11.21 16.40
N MET A 212 -0.06 -11.75 16.35
CA MET A 212 0.34 -12.75 15.35
C MET A 212 -0.56 -13.99 15.41
N GLY A 213 -0.87 -14.47 16.62
CA GLY A 213 -1.81 -15.58 16.82
C GLY A 213 -3.21 -15.27 16.30
N ASP A 214 -3.76 -14.10 16.66
CA ASP A 214 -5.09 -13.67 16.25
C ASP A 214 -5.21 -13.54 14.72
N TYR A 215 -4.22 -12.91 14.06
CA TYR A 215 -4.23 -12.74 12.60
C TYR A 215 -4.02 -14.06 11.86
N THR A 216 -3.14 -14.92 12.36
CA THR A 216 -2.93 -16.25 11.77
C THR A 216 -4.21 -17.08 11.84
N ASP A 217 -4.93 -17.04 12.95
CA ASP A 217 -6.21 -17.72 13.13
C ASP A 217 -7.30 -17.15 12.21
N HIS A 218 -7.35 -15.82 12.07
CA HIS A 218 -8.30 -15.16 11.17
C HIS A 218 -8.10 -15.60 9.72
N TYR A 219 -6.89 -15.46 9.19
CA TYR A 219 -6.62 -15.82 7.80
C TYR A 219 -6.72 -17.32 7.54
N SER A 220 -6.37 -18.17 8.51
CA SER A 220 -6.56 -19.61 8.39
C SER A 220 -8.03 -20.00 8.25
N ARG A 221 -8.94 -19.31 8.94
CA ARG A 221 -10.39 -19.54 8.77
C ARG A 221 -10.90 -19.07 7.42
N LEU A 222 -10.39 -17.95 6.89
CA LEU A 222 -10.84 -17.40 5.61
C LEU A 222 -10.33 -18.22 4.42
N ILE A 223 -9.05 -18.61 4.44
CA ILE A 223 -8.30 -19.10 3.27
C ILE A 223 -8.01 -20.60 3.38
N GLY A 224 -7.52 -21.02 4.54
CA GLY A 224 -7.00 -22.37 4.82
C GLY A 224 -5.76 -22.30 5.69
N ASP A 225 -5.27 -23.44 6.15
CA ASP A 225 -4.19 -23.53 7.12
C ASP A 225 -2.96 -22.70 6.75
N TYR A 226 -2.33 -22.12 7.77
CA TYR A 226 -1.09 -21.37 7.62
C TYR A 226 0.00 -22.28 7.02
N PRO A 227 0.72 -21.83 5.96
CA PRO A 227 1.54 -22.74 5.16
C PRO A 227 2.87 -23.17 5.79
N TYR A 228 3.34 -22.49 6.83
CA TYR A 228 4.69 -22.68 7.37
C TYR A 228 4.69 -23.16 8.83
N ALA A 229 5.83 -23.69 9.28
CA ALA A 229 5.98 -24.16 10.66
C ALA A 229 6.18 -23.03 11.69
N LYS A 230 6.50 -21.82 11.23
CA LYS A 230 6.71 -20.64 12.08
C LYS A 230 6.24 -19.37 11.42
N PHE A 231 6.06 -18.30 12.24
CA PHE A 231 6.11 -16.91 11.79
C PHE A 231 6.99 -16.09 12.76
N ALA A 232 7.87 -15.26 12.21
CA ALA A 232 8.75 -14.42 13.01
C ALA A 232 8.65 -12.95 12.63
N VAL A 233 8.65 -12.07 13.63
CA VAL A 233 8.92 -10.63 13.46
C VAL A 233 10.38 -10.41 13.84
N VAL A 234 11.17 -9.86 12.93
CA VAL A 234 12.62 -9.67 13.13
C VAL A 234 12.91 -8.17 13.01
N GLU A 235 13.48 -7.62 14.08
CA GLU A 235 13.94 -6.23 14.10
C GLU A 235 15.19 -6.07 13.25
N ASN A 236 15.18 -5.03 12.39
CA ASN A 236 16.35 -4.66 11.60
C ASN A 236 16.74 -3.19 11.81
N ARG A 237 17.94 -2.82 11.36
CA ARG A 237 18.49 -1.46 11.50
C ARG A 237 17.95 -0.48 10.47
N TRP A 238 17.39 -0.97 9.35
CA TRP A 238 16.79 -0.14 8.30
C TRP A 238 15.32 0.12 8.60
N GLN A 239 14.87 1.35 8.35
CA GLN A 239 13.52 1.79 8.69
C GLN A 239 12.51 1.40 7.60
N THR A 240 12.34 0.13 7.35
CA THR A 240 11.52 -0.47 6.29
C THR A 240 10.80 -1.72 6.81
N GLY A 241 9.85 -2.24 6.04
CA GLY A 241 9.15 -3.48 6.30
C GLY A 241 9.15 -4.36 5.05
N PHE A 242 9.43 -5.65 5.21
CA PHE A 242 9.42 -6.65 4.14
C PHE A 242 8.85 -7.97 4.65
N GLY A 243 7.89 -8.53 3.90
CA GLY A 243 7.34 -9.86 4.11
C GLY A 243 8.15 -10.92 3.38
N MET A 244 8.73 -11.85 4.11
CA MET A 244 9.42 -13.03 3.60
C MET A 244 8.63 -14.30 3.95
N PRO A 245 8.89 -15.42 3.27
CA PRO A 245 8.27 -16.68 3.65
C PRO A 245 8.53 -17.01 5.12
N SER A 246 7.46 -17.05 5.93
CA SER A 246 7.47 -17.36 7.36
C SER A 246 8.11 -16.34 8.31
N PHE A 247 8.44 -15.12 7.85
CA PHE A 247 8.89 -14.03 8.72
C PHE A 247 8.75 -12.66 8.06
N THR A 248 8.87 -11.58 8.86
CA THR A 248 8.94 -10.21 8.36
C THR A 248 10.10 -9.47 9.02
N LEU A 249 10.75 -8.59 8.24
CA LEU A 249 11.74 -7.65 8.76
C LEU A 249 11.08 -6.30 8.97
N LEU A 250 11.19 -5.75 10.19
CA LEU A 250 10.68 -4.43 10.54
C LEU A 250 11.80 -3.57 11.13
N GLY A 251 11.94 -2.34 10.62
CA GLY A 251 12.93 -1.40 11.14
C GLY A 251 12.69 -1.04 12.59
N SER A 252 13.76 -0.81 13.36
CA SER A 252 13.72 -0.57 14.82
C SER A 252 12.74 0.53 15.23
N GLN A 253 12.69 1.65 14.48
CA GLN A 253 11.75 2.74 14.75
C GLN A 253 10.33 2.38 14.31
N VAL A 254 10.20 1.69 13.17
CA VAL A 254 8.90 1.27 12.62
C VAL A 254 8.22 0.29 13.58
N LEU A 255 8.94 -0.74 14.03
CA LEU A 255 8.43 -1.76 14.94
C LEU A 255 7.81 -1.19 16.23
N ARG A 256 8.33 -0.05 16.72
CA ARG A 256 7.87 0.61 17.97
C ARG A 256 6.72 1.60 17.78
N LEU A 257 6.31 1.88 16.54
CA LEU A 257 5.16 2.75 16.29
C LEU A 257 3.86 2.04 16.72
N PRO A 258 2.98 2.71 17.46
CA PRO A 258 1.83 2.07 18.10
C PRO A 258 0.80 1.49 17.12
N PHE A 259 0.83 1.92 15.87
CA PHE A 259 -0.12 1.49 14.84
C PHE A 259 0.37 0.32 13.97
N ILE A 260 1.67 0.06 13.91
CA ILE A 260 2.26 -1.01 13.07
C ILE A 260 1.66 -2.40 13.36
N PRO A 261 1.43 -2.79 14.62
CA PRO A 261 0.78 -4.06 14.92
C PRO A 261 -0.64 -4.20 14.36
N TYR A 262 -1.28 -3.09 13.99
CA TYR A 262 -2.65 -3.05 13.45
C TYR A 262 -2.74 -2.61 11.99
N THR A 263 -1.60 -2.40 11.33
CA THR A 263 -1.52 -2.02 9.92
C THR A 263 -0.57 -2.95 9.16
N SER A 264 0.74 -2.78 9.31
CA SER A 264 1.72 -3.59 8.58
C SER A 264 1.75 -5.05 9.01
N LEU A 265 1.61 -5.36 10.31
CA LEU A 265 1.71 -6.75 10.77
C LEU A 265 0.68 -7.70 10.13
N PRO A 266 -0.64 -7.41 10.08
CA PRO A 266 -1.60 -8.28 9.39
C PRO A 266 -1.31 -8.38 7.88
N HIS A 267 -0.80 -7.33 7.25
CA HIS A 267 -0.40 -7.31 5.85
C HIS A 267 0.77 -8.30 5.59
N GLU A 268 1.85 -8.21 6.36
CA GLU A 268 3.01 -9.08 6.23
C GLU A 268 2.70 -10.55 6.59
N ILE A 269 1.79 -10.79 7.54
CA ILE A 269 1.32 -12.16 7.85
C ILE A 269 0.55 -12.73 6.66
N LEU A 270 -0.33 -11.95 6.02
CA LEU A 270 -1.15 -12.40 4.91
C LEU A 270 -0.32 -12.73 3.66
N HIS A 271 0.82 -12.08 3.47
CA HIS A 271 1.76 -12.43 2.41
C HIS A 271 2.24 -13.90 2.47
N ASN A 272 2.10 -14.59 3.61
CA ASN A 272 2.43 -16.01 3.66
C ASN A 272 1.45 -16.89 2.85
N TRP A 273 0.24 -16.41 2.56
CA TRP A 273 -0.67 -17.02 1.57
C TRP A 273 -0.47 -16.39 0.18
N TRP A 274 -0.47 -15.05 0.08
CA TRP A 274 -0.44 -14.29 -1.17
C TRP A 274 0.94 -13.66 -1.41
N GLY A 275 1.70 -14.20 -2.34
CA GLY A 275 3.08 -13.81 -2.63
C GLY A 275 4.09 -14.88 -2.23
N ASN A 276 4.06 -15.35 -1.00
CA ASN A 276 5.00 -16.36 -0.50
C ASN A 276 4.42 -17.79 -0.55
N GLY A 277 3.11 -17.96 -0.45
CA GLY A 277 2.44 -19.25 -0.52
C GLY A 277 1.85 -19.56 -1.89
N VAL A 278 1.30 -18.56 -2.58
CA VAL A 278 1.01 -18.57 -4.01
C VAL A 278 1.88 -17.50 -4.64
N TRP A 279 2.85 -17.89 -5.44
CA TRP A 279 3.86 -16.98 -5.97
C TRP A 279 3.33 -16.15 -7.13
N VAL A 280 3.89 -14.94 -7.28
CA VAL A 280 3.51 -14.00 -8.32
C VAL A 280 4.32 -14.21 -9.57
N ASP A 281 3.66 -14.35 -10.73
CA ASP A 281 4.26 -14.12 -12.01
C ASP A 281 4.27 -12.63 -12.32
N TYR A 282 5.37 -11.97 -11.98
CA TYR A 282 5.52 -10.52 -12.12
C TYR A 282 5.43 -10.03 -13.58
N ALA A 283 5.64 -10.91 -14.57
CA ALA A 283 5.46 -10.55 -15.98
C ALA A 283 4.00 -10.28 -16.35
N SER A 284 3.05 -10.79 -15.56
CA SER A 284 1.61 -10.62 -15.72
C SER A 284 0.95 -9.78 -14.62
N GLY A 285 1.73 -8.98 -13.91
CA GLY A 285 1.27 -8.05 -12.87
C GLY A 285 1.27 -8.63 -11.47
N ASN A 286 1.59 -7.80 -10.50
CA ASN A 286 1.60 -8.18 -9.08
C ASN A 286 0.20 -8.05 -8.47
N TRP A 287 -0.55 -9.15 -8.49
CA TRP A 287 -1.88 -9.24 -7.90
C TRP A 287 -1.87 -9.35 -6.38
N SER A 288 -0.77 -9.87 -5.80
CA SER A 288 -0.72 -10.19 -4.37
C SER A 288 -0.78 -8.95 -3.50
N GLU A 289 -0.17 -7.84 -3.88
CA GLU A 289 -0.20 -6.59 -3.13
C GLU A 289 -1.61 -6.00 -3.01
N GLY A 290 -2.36 -6.01 -4.12
CA GLY A 290 -3.73 -5.49 -4.11
C GLY A 290 -4.67 -6.36 -3.29
N LEU A 291 -4.55 -7.68 -3.38
CA LEU A 291 -5.35 -8.62 -2.60
C LEU A 291 -4.98 -8.56 -1.11
N THR A 292 -3.69 -8.47 -0.78
CA THR A 292 -3.20 -8.31 0.58
C THR A 292 -3.66 -6.98 1.18
N ALA A 293 -3.51 -5.86 0.47
CA ALA A 293 -4.02 -4.56 0.92
C ALA A 293 -5.54 -4.58 1.15
N TYR A 294 -6.29 -5.33 0.34
CA TYR A 294 -7.74 -5.48 0.53
C TYR A 294 -8.07 -6.31 1.77
N MET A 295 -7.46 -7.48 1.93
CA MET A 295 -7.80 -8.43 2.99
C MET A 295 -7.12 -8.11 4.33
N ALA A 296 -6.09 -7.26 4.37
CA ALA A 296 -5.42 -6.83 5.58
C ALA A 296 -5.70 -5.36 5.88
N ASP A 297 -5.20 -4.41 5.07
CA ASP A 297 -5.27 -2.98 5.38
C ASP A 297 -6.72 -2.47 5.39
N HIS A 298 -7.49 -2.78 4.34
CA HIS A 298 -8.89 -2.40 4.26
C HIS A 298 -9.73 -3.14 5.32
N TRP A 299 -9.50 -4.45 5.53
CA TRP A 299 -10.21 -5.22 6.56
C TRP A 299 -10.03 -4.64 7.97
N MET A 300 -8.81 -4.20 8.35
CA MET A 300 -8.58 -3.53 9.64
C MET A 300 -9.37 -2.23 9.78
N GLN A 301 -9.62 -1.51 8.69
CA GLN A 301 -10.49 -0.33 8.69
C GLN A 301 -11.98 -0.70 8.70
N GLU A 302 -12.35 -1.80 8.04
CA GLU A 302 -13.70 -2.36 8.05
C GLU A 302 -14.14 -2.72 9.47
N ARG A 303 -13.28 -3.40 10.25
CA ARG A 303 -13.48 -3.70 11.68
C ARG A 303 -13.68 -2.45 12.55
N GLN A 304 -13.13 -1.32 12.14
CA GLN A 304 -13.27 -0.04 12.86
C GLN A 304 -14.44 0.81 12.36
N GLY A 305 -15.25 0.33 11.41
CA GLY A 305 -16.29 1.10 10.76
C GLY A 305 -15.78 2.25 9.88
N LYS A 306 -14.53 2.16 9.39
CA LYS A 306 -13.84 3.19 8.59
C LYS A 306 -13.53 2.76 7.15
N ALA A 307 -14.13 1.67 6.68
CA ALA A 307 -13.87 1.12 5.34
C ALA A 307 -14.13 2.13 4.22
N GLU A 308 -15.25 2.87 4.28
CA GLU A 308 -15.58 3.91 3.30
C GLU A 308 -14.51 5.01 3.22
N GLN A 309 -14.01 5.45 4.37
CA GLN A 309 -12.95 6.47 4.44
C GLN A 309 -11.63 5.94 3.86
N TYR A 310 -11.34 4.65 4.06
CA TYR A 310 -10.16 4.02 3.50
C TYR A 310 -10.25 3.94 1.96
N ARG A 311 -11.39 3.51 1.42
CA ARG A 311 -11.65 3.46 -0.02
C ARG A 311 -11.61 4.86 -0.65
N LEU A 312 -12.21 5.85 -0.01
CA LEU A 312 -12.09 7.25 -0.45
C LEU A 312 -10.63 7.67 -0.58
N LYS A 313 -9.78 7.39 0.43
CA LYS A 313 -8.34 7.70 0.37
C LYS A 313 -7.62 6.95 -0.74
N ALA A 314 -7.99 5.69 -0.99
CA ALA A 314 -7.45 4.90 -2.10
C ALA A 314 -7.82 5.53 -3.45
N LEU A 315 -9.08 5.91 -3.65
CA LEU A 315 -9.54 6.59 -4.86
C LEU A 315 -8.92 7.99 -5.05
N GLN A 316 -8.74 8.75 -3.96
CA GLN A 316 -8.03 10.04 -4.00
C GLN A 316 -6.59 9.88 -4.46
N ARG A 317 -5.86 8.93 -3.87
CA ARG A 317 -4.48 8.64 -4.25
C ARG A 317 -4.40 8.26 -5.73
N TYR A 318 -5.25 7.34 -6.17
CA TYR A 318 -5.31 6.93 -7.56
C TYR A 318 -5.67 8.09 -8.50
N SER A 319 -6.72 8.87 -8.20
CA SER A 319 -7.18 9.99 -9.03
C SER A 319 -6.10 11.06 -9.23
N ASN A 320 -5.30 11.34 -8.18
CA ASN A 320 -4.22 12.33 -8.26
C ASN A 320 -3.12 11.93 -9.25
N PHE A 321 -2.72 10.64 -9.26
CA PHE A 321 -1.67 10.15 -10.16
C PHE A 321 -2.19 9.87 -11.58
N ALA A 322 -3.41 9.36 -11.72
CA ALA A 322 -4.04 9.16 -13.02
C ALA A 322 -4.25 10.49 -13.77
N ALA A 323 -4.66 11.55 -13.06
CA ALA A 323 -4.79 12.90 -13.63
C ALA A 323 -3.46 13.49 -14.09
N ALA A 324 -2.34 13.12 -13.47
CA ALA A 324 -1.00 13.54 -13.87
C ALA A 324 -0.39 12.72 -15.03
N GLY A 325 -1.15 11.78 -15.62
CA GLY A 325 -0.69 10.97 -16.75
C GLY A 325 0.26 9.81 -16.36
N HIS A 326 0.33 9.45 -15.08
CA HIS A 326 1.20 8.38 -14.56
C HIS A 326 0.47 7.05 -14.34
N ASP A 327 -0.64 6.82 -15.05
CA ASP A 327 -1.38 5.57 -14.94
C ASP A 327 -0.78 4.46 -15.83
N LEU A 328 -0.92 3.22 -15.37
CA LEU A 328 -0.51 2.01 -16.10
C LEU A 328 -1.53 0.89 -15.87
N PRO A 329 -1.61 -0.09 -16.80
CA PRO A 329 -2.42 -1.29 -16.59
C PRO A 329 -1.98 -2.04 -15.33
N LEU A 330 -2.92 -2.69 -14.62
CA LEU A 330 -2.57 -3.52 -13.47
C LEU A 330 -1.63 -4.67 -13.83
N LEU A 331 -1.72 -5.18 -15.06
CA LEU A 331 -0.80 -6.21 -15.58
C LEU A 331 0.65 -5.72 -15.73
N ALA A 332 0.90 -4.42 -15.76
CA ALA A 332 2.24 -3.83 -15.84
C ALA A 332 2.81 -3.43 -14.46
N PHE A 333 2.04 -3.56 -13.40
CA PHE A 333 2.52 -3.31 -12.05
C PHE A 333 3.33 -4.49 -11.52
N THR A 334 4.60 -4.29 -11.21
CA THR A 334 5.49 -5.34 -10.66
C THR A 334 5.79 -5.12 -9.18
N SER A 335 6.16 -3.89 -8.81
CA SER A 335 6.48 -3.54 -7.42
C SER A 335 6.37 -2.03 -7.18
N ARG A 336 6.49 -1.64 -5.92
CA ARG A 336 6.50 -0.24 -5.53
C ARG A 336 7.86 0.41 -5.83
N HIS A 337 7.91 1.23 -6.89
CA HIS A 337 9.09 2.03 -7.23
C HIS A 337 8.94 3.50 -6.82
N ASN A 338 7.71 4.01 -6.74
CA ASN A 338 7.36 5.38 -6.38
C ASN A 338 5.90 5.46 -5.94
N ASP A 339 5.44 6.66 -5.56
CA ASP A 339 4.06 6.87 -5.10
C ASP A 339 3.01 6.60 -6.20
N ALA A 340 3.35 6.80 -7.48
CA ALA A 340 2.45 6.50 -8.60
C ALA A 340 2.23 4.99 -8.73
N SER A 341 3.31 4.19 -8.78
CA SER A 341 3.21 2.72 -8.84
C SER A 341 2.52 2.14 -7.60
N GLN A 342 2.78 2.70 -6.41
CA GLN A 342 2.05 2.33 -5.19
C GLN A 342 0.55 2.61 -5.31
N SER A 343 0.19 3.77 -5.85
CA SER A 343 -1.22 4.14 -6.06
C SER A 343 -1.97 3.16 -6.95
N ILE A 344 -1.32 2.63 -7.98
CA ILE A 344 -1.92 1.69 -8.92
C ILE A 344 -1.96 0.29 -8.31
N GLY A 345 -0.83 -0.23 -7.86
CA GLY A 345 -0.71 -1.59 -7.35
C GLY A 345 -1.49 -1.86 -6.08
N TYR A 346 -1.54 -0.88 -5.18
CA TYR A 346 -2.26 -1.03 -3.90
C TYR A 346 -3.67 -0.43 -3.96
N SER A 347 -3.87 0.78 -4.49
CA SER A 347 -5.19 1.43 -4.43
C SER A 347 -6.15 0.95 -5.53
N LYS A 348 -5.75 1.01 -6.82
CA LYS A 348 -6.62 0.55 -7.92
C LYS A 348 -6.86 -0.95 -7.83
N SER A 349 -5.82 -1.76 -7.57
CA SER A 349 -5.93 -3.21 -7.45
C SER A 349 -6.82 -3.63 -6.27
N LEU A 350 -6.65 -3.03 -5.10
CA LEU A 350 -7.52 -3.24 -3.94
C LEU A 350 -9.00 -2.99 -4.30
N MET A 351 -9.29 -1.89 -5.00
CA MET A 351 -10.65 -1.55 -5.40
C MET A 351 -11.26 -2.55 -6.39
N VAL A 352 -10.45 -3.17 -7.26
CA VAL A 352 -10.91 -4.24 -8.15
C VAL A 352 -11.35 -5.46 -7.33
N PHE A 353 -10.59 -5.87 -6.30
CA PHE A 353 -11.00 -6.96 -5.41
C PHE A 353 -12.21 -6.60 -4.54
N HIS A 354 -12.32 -5.35 -4.10
CA HIS A 354 -13.50 -4.87 -3.38
C HIS A 354 -14.76 -4.95 -4.24
N MET A 355 -14.69 -4.47 -5.48
CA MET A 355 -15.79 -4.55 -6.44
C MET A 355 -16.18 -6.02 -6.73
N LEU A 356 -15.18 -6.90 -6.86
CA LEU A 356 -15.40 -8.33 -7.07
C LEU A 356 -16.14 -8.98 -5.87
N ARG A 357 -15.72 -8.67 -4.64
CA ARG A 357 -16.44 -9.13 -3.43
C ARG A 357 -17.89 -8.64 -3.41
N ASN A 358 -18.12 -7.37 -3.77
CA ASN A 358 -19.47 -6.81 -3.81
C ASN A 358 -20.36 -7.52 -4.83
N GLU A 359 -19.81 -7.94 -5.93
CA GLU A 359 -20.54 -8.58 -7.02
C GLU A 359 -20.79 -10.08 -6.75
N LEU A 360 -19.81 -10.79 -6.20
CA LEU A 360 -19.94 -12.21 -5.82
C LEU A 360 -20.71 -12.41 -4.51
N GLY A 361 -20.65 -11.44 -3.60
CA GLY A 361 -21.02 -11.60 -2.19
C GLY A 361 -19.92 -12.30 -1.38
N ASP A 362 -19.96 -12.13 -0.05
CA ASP A 362 -18.90 -12.56 0.86
C ASP A 362 -18.63 -14.07 0.79
N LYS A 363 -19.70 -14.87 0.80
CA LYS A 363 -19.57 -16.34 0.76
C LYS A 363 -18.83 -16.83 -0.49
N ALA A 364 -19.28 -16.41 -1.68
CA ALA A 364 -18.65 -16.86 -2.93
C ALA A 364 -17.23 -16.31 -3.09
N PHE A 365 -16.96 -15.09 -2.60
CA PHE A 365 -15.62 -14.51 -2.57
C PHE A 365 -14.68 -15.35 -1.69
N ILE A 366 -15.08 -15.71 -0.46
CA ILE A 366 -14.30 -16.56 0.45
C ILE A 366 -14.06 -17.95 -0.16
N GLU A 367 -15.08 -18.57 -0.76
CA GLU A 367 -14.93 -19.83 -1.49
C GLU A 367 -13.92 -19.69 -2.64
N GLY A 368 -13.93 -18.57 -3.34
CA GLY A 368 -12.94 -18.22 -4.36
C GLY A 368 -11.51 -18.12 -3.82
N LEU A 369 -11.31 -17.46 -2.67
CA LEU A 369 -10.00 -17.40 -2.01
C LEU A 369 -9.49 -18.78 -1.60
N ARG A 370 -10.38 -19.64 -1.09
CA ARG A 370 -10.05 -21.04 -0.75
C ARG A 370 -9.67 -21.85 -1.99
N ARG A 371 -10.38 -21.65 -3.14
CA ARG A 371 -10.01 -22.27 -4.40
C ARG A 371 -8.64 -21.80 -4.88
N LEU A 372 -8.38 -20.49 -4.85
CA LEU A 372 -7.09 -19.92 -5.21
C LEU A 372 -5.95 -20.58 -4.41
N TRP A 373 -6.12 -20.70 -3.09
CA TRP A 373 -5.16 -21.35 -2.21
C TRP A 373 -4.99 -22.85 -2.51
N GLN A 374 -6.07 -23.59 -2.62
CA GLN A 374 -6.04 -25.05 -2.81
C GLN A 374 -5.44 -25.45 -4.16
N GLN A 375 -5.72 -24.69 -5.22
CA GLN A 375 -5.29 -25.02 -6.58
C GLN A 375 -3.85 -24.56 -6.88
N HIS A 376 -3.40 -23.47 -6.24
CA HIS A 376 -2.18 -22.79 -6.65
C HIS A 376 -1.12 -22.62 -5.56
N ARG A 377 -1.32 -23.22 -4.37
CA ARG A 377 -0.29 -23.16 -3.32
C ARG A 377 1.04 -23.69 -3.81
N PHE A 378 2.11 -22.92 -3.54
CA PHE A 378 3.48 -23.20 -3.96
C PHE A 378 3.65 -23.32 -5.49
N THR A 379 2.86 -22.56 -6.22
CA THR A 379 3.02 -22.40 -7.68
C THR A 379 3.01 -20.93 -8.06
N ARG A 380 3.65 -20.60 -9.18
CA ARG A 380 3.74 -19.24 -9.71
C ARG A 380 2.59 -19.00 -10.69
N ILE A 381 1.78 -17.96 -10.45
CA ILE A 381 0.61 -17.62 -11.26
C ILE A 381 0.52 -16.12 -11.57
N GLY A 382 -0.10 -15.82 -12.68
CA GLY A 382 -0.42 -14.45 -13.09
C GLY A 382 -1.73 -13.94 -12.53
N PHE A 383 -1.97 -12.63 -12.71
CA PHE A 383 -3.17 -11.96 -12.22
C PHE A 383 -4.46 -12.57 -12.78
N ASP A 384 -4.48 -12.89 -14.08
CA ASP A 384 -5.65 -13.53 -14.73
C ASP A 384 -6.02 -14.86 -14.10
N GLN A 385 -5.01 -15.68 -13.78
CA GLN A 385 -5.21 -16.98 -13.11
C GLN A 385 -5.72 -16.81 -11.67
N ALA A 386 -5.22 -15.82 -10.95
CA ALA A 386 -5.70 -15.51 -9.61
C ALA A 386 -7.18 -15.07 -9.62
N LEU A 387 -7.58 -14.20 -10.55
CA LEU A 387 -8.97 -13.81 -10.74
C LEU A 387 -9.85 -15.00 -11.15
N HIS A 388 -9.39 -15.84 -12.08
CA HIS A 388 -10.13 -17.02 -12.53
C HIS A 388 -10.41 -18.00 -11.36
N ALA A 389 -9.40 -18.22 -10.50
CA ALA A 389 -9.59 -19.05 -9.31
C ALA A 389 -10.63 -18.46 -8.34
N ILE A 390 -10.68 -17.11 -8.19
CA ILE A 390 -11.64 -16.45 -7.31
C ILE A 390 -13.04 -16.44 -7.93
N ILE A 391 -13.18 -16.11 -9.21
CA ILE A 391 -14.46 -15.98 -9.92
C ILE A 391 -15.07 -17.38 -10.18
N GLY A 392 -14.25 -18.35 -10.60
CA GLY A 392 -14.73 -19.65 -11.06
C GLY A 392 -15.13 -19.61 -12.54
N ASP A 393 -16.16 -20.39 -12.91
CA ASP A 393 -16.55 -20.68 -14.30
C ASP A 393 -17.39 -19.55 -14.95
N ASP A 394 -17.56 -18.38 -14.33
CA ASP A 394 -18.29 -17.26 -14.93
C ASP A 394 -17.42 -16.49 -15.94
N GLU A 395 -17.42 -16.98 -17.19
CA GLU A 395 -16.68 -16.37 -18.29
C GLU A 395 -17.10 -14.92 -18.59
N GLN A 396 -18.36 -14.55 -18.39
CA GLN A 396 -18.82 -13.17 -18.62
C GLN A 396 -18.21 -12.23 -17.56
N LEU A 397 -18.16 -12.67 -16.32
CA LEU A 397 -17.53 -11.95 -15.22
C LEU A 397 -16.01 -11.85 -15.48
N MET A 398 -15.37 -12.95 -15.90
CA MET A 398 -13.93 -12.95 -16.24
C MET A 398 -13.58 -11.93 -17.33
N VAL A 399 -14.32 -11.90 -18.44
CA VAL A 399 -14.10 -10.93 -19.54
C VAL A 399 -14.18 -9.51 -19.03
N ARG A 400 -15.14 -9.21 -18.16
CA ARG A 400 -15.35 -7.89 -17.55
C ARG A 400 -14.16 -7.50 -16.68
N TYR A 401 -13.71 -8.39 -15.80
CA TYR A 401 -12.57 -8.12 -14.90
C TYR A 401 -11.22 -8.05 -15.63
N ARG A 402 -11.01 -8.82 -16.71
CA ARG A 402 -9.84 -8.67 -17.59
C ARG A 402 -9.71 -7.25 -18.15
N THR A 403 -10.82 -6.62 -18.48
CA THR A 403 -10.81 -5.22 -18.93
C THR A 403 -10.23 -4.28 -17.88
N TRP A 404 -10.52 -4.50 -16.60
CA TRP A 404 -9.96 -3.72 -15.50
C TRP A 404 -8.45 -3.92 -15.31
N LEU A 405 -7.94 -5.13 -15.63
CA LEU A 405 -6.51 -5.40 -15.58
C LEU A 405 -5.72 -4.76 -16.72
N GLN A 406 -6.31 -4.72 -17.90
CA GLN A 406 -5.63 -4.33 -19.14
C GLN A 406 -5.71 -2.83 -19.42
N ARG A 407 -6.76 -2.16 -18.95
CA ARG A 407 -6.99 -0.74 -19.24
C ARG A 407 -6.39 0.17 -18.19
N THR A 408 -5.82 1.27 -18.68
CA THR A 408 -5.53 2.47 -17.87
C THR A 408 -6.82 3.25 -17.63
N GLY A 409 -6.78 4.17 -16.67
CA GLY A 409 -7.93 4.97 -16.30
C GLY A 409 -8.94 4.20 -15.45
N ALA A 410 -10.04 4.88 -15.16
CA ALA A 410 -11.19 4.38 -14.45
C ALA A 410 -12.42 5.24 -14.81
N PRO A 411 -13.66 4.80 -14.53
CA PRO A 411 -14.86 5.59 -14.82
C PRO A 411 -14.79 7.00 -14.21
N ARG A 412 -15.13 7.99 -15.02
CA ARG A 412 -15.42 9.35 -14.57
C ARG A 412 -16.90 9.56 -14.69
N LEU A 413 -17.60 9.51 -13.56
CA LEU A 413 -19.06 9.52 -13.52
C LEU A 413 -19.61 10.94 -13.39
N ARG A 414 -20.73 11.19 -14.06
CA ARG A 414 -21.51 12.43 -13.97
C ARG A 414 -23.00 12.13 -13.97
N ILE A 415 -23.78 12.83 -13.16
CA ILE A 415 -25.23 12.83 -13.22
C ILE A 415 -25.65 13.88 -14.26
N ASP A 416 -26.25 13.43 -15.37
CA ASP A 416 -26.77 14.31 -16.41
C ASP A 416 -28.14 14.86 -16.04
N SER A 417 -29.08 13.99 -15.64
CA SER A 417 -30.43 14.38 -15.27
C SER A 417 -31.01 13.44 -14.24
N ILE A 418 -31.94 13.95 -13.45
CA ILE A 418 -32.79 13.21 -12.53
C ILE A 418 -34.22 13.65 -12.77
N GLU A 419 -35.11 12.71 -13.04
CA GLU A 419 -36.54 12.95 -13.19
C GLU A 419 -37.31 12.13 -12.14
N VAL A 420 -38.21 12.78 -11.42
CA VAL A 420 -39.10 12.17 -10.46
C VAL A 420 -40.54 12.46 -10.91
N ARG A 421 -41.32 11.39 -11.12
CA ARG A 421 -42.73 11.51 -11.53
C ARG A 421 -43.61 10.75 -10.53
N PRO A 422 -44.69 11.37 -10.01
CA PRO A 422 -45.68 10.65 -9.21
C PRO A 422 -46.37 9.57 -10.06
N GLN A 423 -46.65 8.42 -9.44
CA GLN A 423 -47.41 7.33 -10.01
C GLN A 423 -48.57 6.93 -9.06
N PRO A 424 -49.58 6.15 -9.51
CA PRO A 424 -50.70 5.76 -8.66
C PRO A 424 -50.27 5.00 -7.39
N LEU A 425 -49.16 4.28 -7.41
CA LEU A 425 -48.64 3.49 -6.30
C LEU A 425 -47.21 3.92 -5.90
N GLY A 426 -46.93 5.22 -5.91
CA GLY A 426 -45.62 5.74 -5.48
C GLY A 426 -44.97 6.74 -6.46
N TYR A 427 -43.73 6.53 -6.79
CA TYR A 427 -42.95 7.46 -7.64
C TYR A 427 -42.09 6.66 -8.62
N HIS A 428 -41.98 7.19 -9.83
CA HIS A 428 -40.99 6.75 -10.82
C HIS A 428 -39.78 7.68 -10.78
N LEU A 429 -38.61 7.10 -10.66
CA LEU A 429 -37.32 7.79 -10.62
C LEU A 429 -36.50 7.35 -11.85
N ALA A 430 -36.11 8.30 -12.69
CA ALA A 430 -35.15 8.09 -13.78
C ALA A 430 -33.88 8.89 -13.53
N ILE A 431 -32.72 8.24 -13.60
CA ILE A 431 -31.40 8.84 -13.40
C ILE A 431 -30.57 8.59 -14.66
N THR A 432 -30.14 9.64 -15.34
CA THR A 432 -29.22 9.52 -16.46
C THR A 432 -27.80 9.77 -15.99
N ILE A 433 -26.93 8.77 -16.17
CA ILE A 433 -25.52 8.78 -15.79
C ILE A 433 -24.67 8.72 -17.06
N THR A 434 -23.57 9.47 -17.05
CA THR A 434 -22.56 9.51 -18.12
C THR A 434 -21.21 9.06 -17.56
N GLN A 435 -20.46 8.33 -18.37
CA GLN A 435 -19.05 8.05 -18.19
C GLN A 435 -18.26 8.90 -19.18
N ASP A 436 -17.48 9.88 -18.67
CA ASP A 436 -16.82 10.93 -19.49
C ASP A 436 -15.40 10.57 -19.97
N GLN A 437 -14.93 9.34 -19.77
CA GLN A 437 -13.64 8.85 -20.26
C GLN A 437 -13.77 8.20 -21.65
N ASP A 438 -12.63 7.95 -22.29
CA ASP A 438 -12.56 7.27 -23.58
C ASP A 438 -12.96 5.77 -23.47
N GLY A 439 -14.14 5.48 -24.00
CA GLY A 439 -14.81 4.17 -23.91
C GLY A 439 -15.37 3.83 -22.51
N PRO A 440 -16.57 3.23 -22.44
CA PRO A 440 -17.18 2.89 -21.16
C PRO A 440 -16.46 1.73 -20.49
N PHE A 441 -16.53 1.71 -19.15
CA PHE A 441 -16.27 0.53 -18.31
C PHE A 441 -17.60 -0.18 -18.04
N ASP A 442 -17.54 -1.47 -17.81
CA ASP A 442 -18.66 -2.32 -17.43
C ASP A 442 -18.52 -2.72 -15.95
N PHE A 443 -19.46 -2.30 -15.11
CA PHE A 443 -19.44 -2.54 -13.66
C PHE A 443 -20.82 -2.38 -13.04
N VAL A 444 -20.98 -2.85 -11.81
CA VAL A 444 -22.18 -2.66 -10.99
C VAL A 444 -21.99 -1.41 -10.14
N LEU A 445 -22.94 -0.47 -10.26
CA LEU A 445 -22.92 0.83 -9.59
C LEU A 445 -23.95 0.86 -8.46
N PRO A 446 -23.54 1.07 -7.20
CA PRO A 446 -24.46 1.28 -6.09
C PRO A 446 -25.12 2.66 -6.16
N ILE A 447 -26.45 2.70 -5.99
CA ILE A 447 -27.24 3.94 -5.98
C ILE A 447 -28.07 3.96 -4.70
N ALA A 448 -27.79 4.88 -3.81
CA ALA A 448 -28.57 5.07 -2.59
C ALA A 448 -29.67 6.11 -2.81
N VAL A 449 -30.91 5.77 -2.47
CA VAL A 449 -32.07 6.66 -2.53
C VAL A 449 -32.65 6.80 -1.11
N THR A 450 -32.55 7.98 -0.54
CA THR A 450 -33.22 8.30 0.73
C THR A 450 -34.67 8.61 0.45
N LEU A 451 -35.57 7.86 1.09
CA LEU A 451 -37.01 7.92 0.91
C LEU A 451 -37.68 8.62 2.08
N GLU A 452 -38.79 9.32 1.82
CA GLU A 452 -39.60 9.96 2.83
C GLU A 452 -40.11 8.92 3.89
N GLY A 453 -39.94 9.27 5.17
CA GLY A 453 -40.30 8.38 6.26
C GLY A 453 -39.37 7.17 6.48
N ARG A 454 -38.26 7.07 5.76
CA ARG A 454 -37.28 6.01 5.94
C ARG A 454 -35.96 6.58 6.52
N PRO A 455 -35.51 6.07 7.68
CA PRO A 455 -34.26 6.57 8.29
C PRO A 455 -32.99 6.12 7.57
N VAL A 456 -33.06 5.01 6.81
CA VAL A 456 -31.93 4.41 6.07
C VAL A 456 -32.26 4.42 4.58
N ALA A 457 -31.31 4.79 3.76
CA ALA A 457 -31.45 4.81 2.31
C ALA A 457 -31.64 3.39 1.75
N LYS A 458 -32.44 3.27 0.70
CA LYS A 458 -32.52 2.06 -0.10
C LYS A 458 -31.39 2.07 -1.13
N VAL A 459 -30.56 1.04 -1.14
CA VAL A 459 -29.45 0.88 -2.09
C VAL A 459 -29.89 -0.05 -3.22
N PHE A 460 -29.74 0.43 -4.45
CA PHE A 460 -29.96 -0.32 -5.68
C PHE A 460 -28.60 -0.63 -6.31
N GLN A 461 -28.50 -1.79 -6.94
CA GLN A 461 -27.34 -2.20 -7.73
C GLN A 461 -27.71 -2.14 -9.23
N ALA A 462 -27.03 -1.29 -9.98
CA ALA A 462 -27.36 -1.10 -11.39
C ALA A 462 -26.10 -1.34 -12.25
N ARG A 463 -26.22 -2.18 -13.29
CA ARG A 463 -25.12 -2.40 -14.23
C ARG A 463 -24.99 -1.19 -15.16
N ILE A 464 -23.79 -0.67 -15.30
CA ILE A 464 -23.42 0.42 -16.21
C ILE A 464 -22.40 -0.14 -17.21
N ASP A 465 -22.74 -0.13 -18.49
CA ASP A 465 -21.91 -0.65 -19.59
C ASP A 465 -21.85 0.30 -20.80
N ARG A 466 -22.50 1.48 -20.72
CA ARG A 466 -22.58 2.46 -21.81
C ARG A 466 -22.01 3.80 -21.37
N ALA A 467 -21.53 4.59 -22.34
CA ALA A 467 -21.06 5.95 -22.11
C ALA A 467 -22.15 6.86 -21.53
N LYS A 468 -23.41 6.64 -21.91
CA LYS A 468 -24.59 7.31 -21.33
C LYS A 468 -25.70 6.32 -21.15
N GLN A 469 -26.27 6.27 -19.95
CA GLN A 469 -27.33 5.30 -19.61
C GLN A 469 -28.33 5.91 -18.65
N THR A 470 -29.63 5.65 -18.93
CA THR A 470 -30.72 6.01 -18.00
C THR A 470 -31.12 4.78 -17.21
N LEU A 471 -31.18 4.93 -15.89
CA LEU A 471 -31.61 3.92 -14.92
C LEU A 471 -32.97 4.31 -14.38
N GLU A 472 -33.88 3.37 -14.32
CA GLU A 472 -35.26 3.60 -13.92
C GLU A 472 -35.62 2.76 -12.69
N PHE A 473 -36.30 3.38 -11.72
CA PHE A 473 -36.67 2.74 -10.44
C PHE A 473 -38.10 3.12 -10.06
N ASP A 474 -38.89 2.15 -9.65
CA ASP A 474 -40.17 2.39 -9.01
C ASP A 474 -40.01 2.39 -7.49
N LEU A 475 -40.46 3.48 -6.86
CA LEU A 475 -40.28 3.76 -5.45
C LEU A 475 -41.62 3.85 -4.73
N PRO A 476 -41.79 3.21 -3.58
CA PRO A 476 -43.04 3.26 -2.84
C PRO A 476 -43.29 4.59 -2.10
N GLN A 477 -42.23 5.37 -1.84
CA GLN A 477 -42.28 6.67 -1.18
C GLN A 477 -41.52 7.71 -2.00
N ARG A 478 -41.77 9.00 -1.70
CA ARG A 478 -41.08 10.12 -2.33
C ARG A 478 -39.58 10.06 -2.11
N PRO A 479 -38.74 10.13 -3.16
CA PRO A 479 -37.32 10.27 -3.01
C PRO A 479 -36.96 11.69 -2.54
N LEU A 480 -36.11 11.79 -1.52
CA LEU A 480 -35.65 13.07 -0.94
C LEU A 480 -34.21 13.40 -1.34
N ARG A 481 -33.40 12.36 -1.52
CA ARG A 481 -31.98 12.49 -1.87
C ARG A 481 -31.52 11.25 -2.63
N ILE A 482 -30.57 11.47 -3.55
CA ILE A 482 -29.91 10.43 -4.34
C ILE A 482 -28.41 10.59 -4.20
N ASP A 483 -27.73 9.48 -3.97
CA ASP A 483 -26.26 9.40 -3.91
C ASP A 483 -25.78 8.23 -4.77
N ILE A 484 -24.89 8.52 -5.71
CA ILE A 484 -24.26 7.55 -6.59
C ILE A 484 -22.94 7.12 -5.98
N ASP A 485 -22.70 5.82 -5.79
CA ASP A 485 -21.50 5.26 -5.18
C ASP A 485 -21.12 5.94 -3.85
N PRO A 486 -22.04 6.07 -2.90
CA PRO A 486 -21.82 6.85 -1.68
C PRO A 486 -20.81 6.23 -0.73
N ALA A 487 -20.58 4.92 -0.80
CA ALA A 487 -19.62 4.19 0.00
C ALA A 487 -18.26 3.99 -0.71
N TYR A 488 -18.08 4.59 -1.90
CA TYR A 488 -16.85 4.45 -2.69
C TYR A 488 -16.53 3.00 -3.02
N ASP A 489 -17.51 2.26 -3.51
CA ASP A 489 -17.39 0.83 -3.80
C ASP A 489 -16.82 0.55 -5.21
N VAL A 490 -16.79 1.55 -6.11
CA VAL A 490 -16.35 1.42 -7.50
C VAL A 490 -14.96 2.07 -7.68
N PRO A 491 -14.00 1.38 -8.35
CA PRO A 491 -12.71 1.98 -8.74
C PRO A 491 -12.93 3.04 -9.83
N ARG A 492 -13.14 4.30 -9.43
CA ARG A 492 -13.44 5.44 -10.31
C ARG A 492 -12.56 6.64 -10.02
N LEU A 493 -12.47 7.53 -10.98
CA LEU A 493 -11.86 8.85 -10.79
C LEU A 493 -12.83 9.76 -10.05
N LEU A 494 -12.35 10.34 -8.96
CA LEU A 494 -13.13 11.29 -8.17
C LEU A 494 -13.19 12.64 -8.87
N ASP A 495 -14.39 13.24 -8.91
CA ASP A 495 -14.52 14.65 -9.22
C ASP A 495 -13.85 15.52 -8.15
N ALA A 496 -13.38 16.71 -8.53
CA ALA A 496 -12.73 17.61 -7.59
C ALA A 496 -13.63 17.97 -6.39
N SER A 497 -14.94 18.06 -6.61
CA SER A 497 -15.92 18.36 -5.56
C SER A 497 -16.20 17.20 -4.60
N GLU A 498 -15.80 15.98 -4.94
CA GLU A 498 -15.91 14.80 -4.10
C GLU A 498 -14.69 14.60 -3.20
N GLN A 499 -13.59 15.30 -3.50
CA GLN A 499 -12.39 15.20 -2.68
C GLN A 499 -12.53 16.07 -1.43
N PRO A 500 -12.16 15.56 -0.24
CA PRO A 500 -12.08 16.39 0.95
C PRO A 500 -11.26 17.66 0.70
N PRO A 501 -11.74 18.82 1.14
CA PRO A 501 -10.90 20.01 1.11
C PRO A 501 -9.72 19.82 2.06
N ALA A 502 -8.50 19.84 1.52
CA ALA A 502 -7.28 19.58 2.29
C ALA A 502 -6.08 20.35 1.70
N LEU A 503 -5.06 20.57 2.53
CA LEU A 503 -3.86 21.35 2.16
C LEU A 503 -3.10 20.73 0.97
N ASN A 504 -3.06 19.42 0.85
CA ASN A 504 -2.34 18.74 -0.25
C ASN A 504 -2.89 19.09 -1.63
N ARG A 505 -4.15 19.48 -1.75
CA ARG A 505 -4.72 19.98 -3.02
C ARG A 505 -4.06 21.30 -3.44
N LEU A 506 -3.76 22.16 -2.45
CA LEU A 506 -3.08 23.44 -2.68
C LEU A 506 -1.58 23.22 -2.94
N PHE A 507 -0.94 22.31 -2.22
CA PHE A 507 0.49 22.00 -2.39
C PHE A 507 0.80 21.23 -3.68
N GLY A 508 -0.09 20.34 -4.11
CA GLY A 508 0.11 19.51 -5.31
C GLY A 508 -0.31 20.18 -6.61
N GLY A 509 -1.01 21.31 -6.56
CA GLY A 509 -1.54 22.05 -7.68
C GLY A 509 -0.80 23.36 -8.00
N ALA A 510 -1.38 24.14 -8.89
CA ALA A 510 -0.91 25.48 -9.24
C ALA A 510 -1.68 26.54 -8.42
N ALA A 511 -1.46 26.56 -7.12
CA ALA A 511 -2.16 27.49 -6.22
C ALA A 511 -1.41 28.80 -5.99
N TRP A 512 -2.16 29.84 -5.67
CA TRP A 512 -1.63 31.15 -5.32
C TRP A 512 -1.54 31.32 -3.80
N LEU A 513 -0.37 31.67 -3.32
CA LEU A 513 -0.12 32.13 -1.94
C LEU A 513 -0.38 33.66 -1.91
N VAL A 514 -1.49 34.05 -1.29
CA VAL A 514 -1.90 35.45 -1.22
C VAL A 514 -1.34 36.07 0.06
N LEU A 515 -0.39 36.96 -0.08
CA LEU A 515 0.34 37.60 1.01
C LEU A 515 -0.44 38.78 1.56
N PRO A 516 -0.38 39.07 2.89
CA PRO A 516 -1.08 40.19 3.53
C PRO A 516 -0.27 41.47 3.38
N GLY A 517 -0.53 42.30 2.39
CA GLY A 517 0.20 43.54 2.14
C GLY A 517 0.10 44.60 3.23
N ALA A 518 -0.97 44.56 4.05
CA ALA A 518 -1.16 45.46 5.18
C ALA A 518 -0.55 45.00 6.49
N ALA A 519 0.06 43.79 6.55
CA ALA A 519 0.64 43.25 7.77
C ALA A 519 1.88 44.04 8.24
N PRO A 520 2.19 44.04 9.55
CA PRO A 520 3.46 44.58 10.04
C PRO A 520 4.68 43.96 9.33
N ALA A 521 5.71 44.77 9.05
CA ALA A 521 6.86 44.33 8.24
C ALA A 521 7.46 42.99 8.70
N ALA A 522 7.66 42.76 9.99
CA ALA A 522 8.21 41.52 10.52
C ALA A 522 7.32 40.31 10.25
N VAL A 523 6.00 40.47 10.21
CA VAL A 523 5.00 39.43 9.91
C VAL A 523 4.97 39.18 8.43
N HIS A 524 4.94 40.22 7.60
CA HIS A 524 5.00 40.11 6.13
C HIS A 524 6.29 39.38 5.68
N ASP A 525 7.44 39.75 6.23
CA ASP A 525 8.71 39.09 5.95
C ASP A 525 8.71 37.59 6.35
N ALA A 526 8.01 37.25 7.45
CA ALA A 526 7.86 35.87 7.85
C ALA A 526 7.02 35.05 6.83
N TRP A 527 5.93 35.66 6.32
CA TRP A 527 5.11 35.04 5.25
C TRP A 527 5.89 34.90 3.93
N MET A 528 6.71 35.87 3.56
CA MET A 528 7.58 35.78 2.39
C MET A 528 8.58 34.63 2.52
N ARG A 529 9.20 34.45 3.69
CA ARG A 529 10.10 33.30 3.94
C ARG A 529 9.38 31.96 3.86
N LEU A 530 8.17 31.84 4.43
CA LEU A 530 7.34 30.64 4.30
C LEU A 530 7.05 30.35 2.82
N ALA A 531 6.61 31.35 2.08
CA ALA A 531 6.28 31.21 0.66
C ALA A 531 7.49 30.72 -0.16
N ALA A 532 8.66 31.33 0.03
CA ALA A 532 9.90 30.93 -0.63
C ALA A 532 10.31 29.47 -0.29
N GLN A 533 10.17 29.06 0.99
CA GLN A 533 10.46 27.68 1.40
C GLN A 533 9.50 26.68 0.74
N TRP A 534 8.21 27.01 0.63
CA TRP A 534 7.23 26.13 0.00
C TRP A 534 7.36 26.11 -1.52
N GLN A 535 7.67 27.20 -2.18
CA GLN A 535 7.94 27.23 -3.62
C GLN A 535 9.14 26.37 -4.02
N ALA A 536 10.18 26.33 -3.20
CA ALA A 536 11.34 25.46 -3.42
C ALA A 536 10.96 23.97 -3.36
N ARG A 537 9.96 23.62 -2.56
CA ARG A 537 9.45 22.25 -2.41
C ARG A 537 8.32 21.89 -3.39
N TYR A 538 7.50 22.87 -3.73
CA TYR A 538 6.29 22.74 -4.55
C TYR A 538 6.33 23.77 -5.70
N PRO A 539 6.95 23.45 -6.84
CA PRO A 539 7.20 24.41 -7.93
C PRO A 539 5.95 25.01 -8.58
N GLY A 540 4.77 24.41 -8.36
CA GLY A 540 3.48 24.93 -8.85
C GLY A 540 2.95 26.13 -8.06
N LEU A 541 3.47 26.38 -6.85
CA LEU A 541 3.02 27.49 -6.02
C LEU A 541 3.54 28.84 -6.53
N ARG A 542 2.67 29.85 -6.54
CA ARG A 542 2.97 31.23 -6.94
C ARG A 542 2.59 32.19 -5.83
N THR A 543 3.24 33.35 -5.75
CA THR A 543 2.94 34.39 -4.77
C THR A 543 2.29 35.61 -5.43
N ILE A 544 1.41 36.26 -4.72
CA ILE A 544 0.80 37.54 -5.09
C ILE A 544 0.45 38.32 -3.82
N GLU A 545 0.53 39.65 -3.87
CA GLU A 545 0.02 40.49 -2.78
C GLU A 545 -1.51 40.58 -2.83
N ASP A 546 -2.15 40.74 -1.70
CA ASP A 546 -3.60 40.77 -1.58
C ASP A 546 -4.24 41.94 -2.33
N HIS A 547 -3.56 43.10 -2.44
CA HIS A 547 -4.03 44.27 -3.19
C HIS A 547 -4.00 44.02 -4.73
N ASP A 548 -3.19 43.10 -5.21
CA ASP A 548 -3.12 42.69 -6.62
C ASP A 548 -4.01 41.47 -6.94
N ALA A 549 -4.65 40.90 -5.95
CA ALA A 549 -5.43 39.68 -6.07
C ALA A 549 -6.64 39.79 -7.02
N ALA A 550 -7.08 41.01 -7.35
CA ALA A 550 -8.08 41.24 -8.39
C ALA A 550 -7.62 40.78 -9.80
N MET A 551 -6.30 40.60 -9.99
CA MET A 551 -5.72 40.07 -11.23
C MET A 551 -5.74 38.54 -11.28
N LEU A 552 -6.09 37.86 -10.19
CA LEU A 552 -6.20 36.40 -10.18
C LEU A 552 -7.40 35.94 -10.99
N ASN A 553 -7.17 34.85 -11.74
CA ASN A 553 -8.28 34.12 -12.34
C ASN A 553 -9.25 33.69 -11.23
N PRO A 554 -10.56 34.00 -11.32
CA PRO A 554 -11.57 33.58 -10.34
C PRO A 554 -11.58 32.07 -10.06
N THR A 555 -11.13 31.27 -11.02
CA THR A 555 -11.07 29.79 -10.93
C THR A 555 -9.71 29.26 -10.42
N ALA A 556 -8.80 30.11 -9.96
CA ALA A 556 -7.52 29.68 -9.43
C ALA A 556 -7.61 29.26 -7.96
N ASP A 557 -7.01 28.11 -7.63
CA ASP A 557 -6.81 27.68 -6.27
C ASP A 557 -5.93 28.68 -5.51
N ARG A 558 -6.27 28.97 -4.23
CA ARG A 558 -5.58 30.01 -3.47
C ARG A 558 -5.47 29.67 -1.99
N LEU A 559 -4.41 30.16 -1.37
CA LEU A 559 -4.16 30.10 0.06
C LEU A 559 -3.97 31.51 0.60
N ILE A 560 -4.95 31.99 1.37
CA ILE A 560 -4.98 33.33 1.99
C ILE A 560 -4.11 33.26 3.24
N LEU A 561 -3.09 34.11 3.35
CA LEU A 561 -2.12 34.11 4.44
C LEU A 561 -2.32 35.34 5.33
N GLY A 562 -2.36 35.10 6.66
CA GLY A 562 -2.45 36.14 7.67
C GLY A 562 -3.86 36.72 7.91
N TRP A 563 -4.08 37.25 9.13
CA TRP A 563 -5.34 37.86 9.55
C TRP A 563 -5.60 39.21 8.90
N ASP A 564 -4.53 39.92 8.52
CA ASP A 564 -4.60 41.27 7.92
C ASP A 564 -4.74 41.22 6.37
N ASN A 565 -5.05 40.03 5.81
CA ASN A 565 -5.23 39.85 4.38
C ASN A 565 -6.56 40.44 3.89
N ALA A 566 -6.49 41.32 2.91
CA ALA A 566 -7.67 42.00 2.35
C ALA A 566 -8.73 41.05 1.77
N LEU A 567 -8.35 39.86 1.30
CA LEU A 567 -9.29 38.88 0.79
C LEU A 567 -10.10 38.16 1.86
N LEU A 568 -9.65 38.19 3.14
CA LEU A 568 -10.26 37.40 4.19
C LEU A 568 -11.73 37.76 4.44
N THR A 569 -12.05 39.07 4.43
CA THR A 569 -13.42 39.58 4.66
C THR A 569 -14.40 38.98 3.60
N GLY A 570 -14.00 38.96 2.33
CA GLY A 570 -14.83 38.40 1.25
C GLY A 570 -14.86 36.87 1.24
N ALA A 571 -13.86 36.21 1.82
CA ALA A 571 -13.73 34.76 1.83
C ALA A 571 -14.25 34.10 3.10
N SER A 572 -14.55 34.85 4.19
CA SER A 572 -14.94 34.29 5.49
C SER A 572 -16.12 33.33 5.43
N ALA A 573 -17.15 33.68 4.65
CA ALA A 573 -18.34 32.83 4.47
C ALA A 573 -18.03 31.47 3.82
N LEU A 574 -16.91 31.33 3.08
CA LEU A 574 -16.49 30.04 2.52
C LEU A 574 -16.08 29.03 3.61
N PHE A 575 -15.61 29.52 4.73
CA PHE A 575 -15.10 28.70 5.84
C PHE A 575 -16.17 28.39 6.89
N GLU A 576 -17.38 28.96 6.78
CA GLU A 576 -18.49 28.63 7.68
C GLU A 576 -18.96 27.19 7.51
N ARG A 577 -19.15 26.46 8.61
CA ARG A 577 -19.74 25.12 8.69
C ARG A 577 -20.65 25.05 9.92
N ASP A 578 -21.46 23.99 10.03
CA ASP A 578 -22.38 23.80 11.15
C ASP A 578 -21.65 23.80 12.51
N ASP A 579 -20.39 23.37 12.53
CA ASP A 579 -19.52 23.28 13.70
C ASP A 579 -18.33 24.25 13.66
N GLN A 580 -18.33 25.25 12.73
CA GLN A 580 -17.20 26.15 12.54
C GLN A 580 -17.63 27.53 12.09
N THR A 581 -17.18 28.54 12.84
CA THR A 581 -17.38 29.98 12.51
C THR A 581 -16.04 30.68 12.54
N LEU A 582 -15.68 31.36 11.44
CA LEU A 582 -14.49 32.20 11.38
C LEU A 582 -14.81 33.61 11.93
N LYS A 583 -14.06 34.04 12.95
CA LYS A 583 -14.14 35.38 13.56
C LYS A 583 -13.09 36.31 12.95
N SER A 584 -13.13 37.59 13.32
CA SER A 584 -12.17 38.59 12.83
C SER A 584 -10.72 38.25 13.17
N ARG A 585 -10.45 37.66 14.33
CA ARG A 585 -9.11 37.19 14.76
C ARG A 585 -9.22 35.90 15.60
N GLY A 586 -9.80 34.87 15.03
CA GLY A 586 -10.01 33.59 15.70
C GLY A 586 -11.04 32.72 14.98
N ALA A 587 -11.42 31.63 15.60
CA ALA A 587 -12.51 30.76 15.12
C ALA A 587 -13.16 30.00 16.28
N ASP A 588 -14.47 29.76 16.16
CA ASP A 588 -15.17 28.75 16.94
C ASP A 588 -15.14 27.44 16.15
N ILE A 589 -14.73 26.35 16.80
CA ILE A 589 -14.68 25.01 16.22
C ILE A 589 -15.25 24.02 17.23
N GLY A 590 -16.38 23.40 16.90
CA GLY A 590 -17.15 22.61 17.85
C GLY A 590 -17.62 23.47 19.04
N SER A 591 -17.24 23.06 20.25
CA SER A 591 -17.52 23.82 21.49
C SER A 591 -16.39 24.75 21.95
N GLU A 592 -15.28 24.81 21.20
CA GLU A 592 -14.09 25.54 21.59
C GLU A 592 -13.92 26.85 20.80
N THR A 593 -13.38 27.89 21.45
CA THR A 593 -13.02 29.15 20.81
C THR A 593 -11.50 29.30 20.79
N PHE A 594 -10.95 29.52 19.61
CA PHE A 594 -9.52 29.72 19.37
C PHE A 594 -9.23 31.18 18.99
N SER A 595 -8.32 31.82 19.72
CA SER A 595 -7.89 33.20 19.46
C SER A 595 -6.58 33.22 18.66
N ALA A 596 -6.43 34.20 17.78
CA ALA A 596 -5.19 34.45 17.03
C ALA A 596 -3.97 34.71 17.97
N ASP A 597 -4.17 35.20 19.17
CA ASP A 597 -3.10 35.47 20.14
C ASP A 597 -2.42 34.19 20.61
N THR A 598 -3.19 33.10 20.80
CA THR A 598 -2.71 31.84 21.36
C THR A 598 -2.62 30.73 20.34
N SER A 599 -3.30 30.86 19.20
CA SER A 599 -3.47 29.78 18.26
C SER A 599 -3.23 30.21 16.80
N SER A 600 -2.60 29.34 16.04
CA SER A 600 -2.57 29.43 14.57
C SER A 600 -3.65 28.51 13.98
N ILE A 601 -4.46 29.04 13.06
CA ILE A 601 -5.65 28.38 12.52
C ILE A 601 -5.47 28.13 11.02
N VAL A 602 -5.78 26.93 10.58
CA VAL A 602 -5.73 26.55 9.15
C VAL A 602 -7.08 25.97 8.74
N LEU A 603 -7.70 26.58 7.76
CA LEU A 603 -9.00 26.17 7.22
C LEU A 603 -8.89 26.00 5.69
N VAL A 604 -9.45 24.93 5.17
CA VAL A 604 -9.51 24.66 3.72
C VAL A 604 -10.96 24.39 3.33
N ASN A 605 -11.40 24.95 2.23
CA ASN A 605 -12.71 24.67 1.66
C ASN A 605 -12.64 24.50 0.16
N SER A 606 -13.63 23.80 -0.41
CA SER A 606 -13.82 23.68 -1.87
C SER A 606 -15.18 24.21 -2.26
N SER A 607 -15.24 24.97 -3.37
CA SER A 607 -16.50 25.46 -3.94
C SER A 607 -17.25 24.35 -4.68
N ARG A 608 -18.45 24.65 -5.19
CA ARG A 608 -19.22 23.75 -6.06
C ARG A 608 -18.50 23.41 -7.36
N GLU A 609 -17.72 24.35 -7.87
CA GLU A 609 -16.93 24.23 -9.09
C GLU A 609 -15.58 23.52 -8.85
N GLY A 610 -15.34 23.04 -7.63
CA GLY A 610 -14.12 22.32 -7.25
C GLY A 610 -12.91 23.21 -6.95
N LEU A 611 -13.08 24.55 -6.93
CA LEU A 611 -12.03 25.50 -6.54
C LEU A 611 -11.68 25.34 -5.07
N THR A 612 -10.40 25.20 -4.76
CA THR A 612 -9.91 25.09 -3.38
C THR A 612 -9.41 26.43 -2.87
N THR A 613 -9.97 26.89 -1.74
CA THR A 613 -9.51 28.07 -1.02
C THR A 613 -9.06 27.64 0.38
N GLY A 614 -7.82 27.96 0.73
CA GLY A 614 -7.29 27.79 2.08
C GLY A 614 -7.11 29.15 2.77
N PHE A 615 -7.10 29.11 4.10
CA PHE A 615 -6.75 30.25 4.96
C PHE A 615 -5.78 29.77 6.05
N ILE A 616 -4.73 30.58 6.31
CA ILE A 616 -3.81 30.38 7.43
C ILE A 616 -3.78 31.67 8.26
N GLY A 617 -4.38 31.62 9.43
CA GLY A 617 -4.39 32.71 10.39
C GLY A 617 -3.25 32.59 11.41
N ALA A 618 -2.21 33.41 11.27
CA ALA A 618 -1.12 33.57 12.22
C ALA A 618 -0.55 34.98 12.13
N ASP A 619 -0.12 35.58 13.26
CA ASP A 619 0.40 36.94 13.33
C ASP A 619 1.81 37.02 13.92
N ARG A 620 2.34 35.90 14.40
CA ARG A 620 3.63 35.85 15.04
C ARG A 620 4.67 35.25 14.09
N PRO A 621 5.83 35.90 13.87
CA PRO A 621 6.88 35.39 13.01
C PRO A 621 7.38 33.98 13.39
N ASP A 622 7.45 33.66 14.70
CA ASP A 622 7.85 32.35 15.21
C ASP A 622 6.79 31.27 14.92
N ALA A 623 5.50 31.60 15.08
CA ALA A 623 4.39 30.70 14.70
C ALA A 623 4.37 30.45 13.20
N ILE A 624 4.55 31.48 12.36
CA ILE A 624 4.64 31.34 10.89
C ILE A 624 5.81 30.42 10.50
N ALA A 625 6.98 30.60 11.12
CA ALA A 625 8.14 29.73 10.88
C ALA A 625 7.91 28.28 11.34
N MET A 626 7.15 28.06 12.40
CA MET A 626 6.71 26.73 12.84
C MET A 626 5.76 26.10 11.80
N LEU A 627 4.77 26.84 11.31
CA LEU A 627 3.82 26.38 10.29
C LEU A 627 4.53 26.04 8.97
N ALA A 628 5.53 26.82 8.55
CA ALA A 628 6.31 26.58 7.35
C ALA A 628 6.92 25.15 7.33
N ARG A 629 7.40 24.68 8.48
CA ARG A 629 7.98 23.34 8.64
C ARG A 629 6.91 22.24 8.80
N LYS A 630 5.84 22.52 9.54
CA LYS A 630 4.85 21.50 9.95
C LYS A 630 3.80 21.21 8.88
N LEU A 631 3.20 22.23 8.25
CA LEU A 631 2.06 22.07 7.37
C LEU A 631 2.30 21.12 6.19
N PRO A 632 3.52 21.02 5.60
CA PRO A 632 3.81 19.99 4.62
C PRO A 632 3.59 18.53 5.08
N HIS A 633 3.61 18.28 6.39
CA HIS A 633 3.32 16.95 6.97
C HIS A 633 1.84 16.77 7.35
N TYR A 634 1.04 17.82 7.26
CA TYR A 634 -0.40 17.84 7.58
C TYR A 634 -1.27 17.98 6.33
N GLY A 635 -0.74 17.62 5.17
CA GLY A 635 -1.40 17.83 3.86
C GLY A 635 -2.78 17.18 3.72
N SER A 636 -3.08 16.11 4.44
CA SER A 636 -4.37 15.40 4.39
C SER A 636 -5.50 16.06 5.19
N TYR A 637 -5.20 17.12 5.95
CA TYR A 637 -6.18 17.79 6.80
C TYR A 637 -6.72 19.07 6.15
N GLY A 638 -7.99 19.33 6.38
CA GLY A 638 -8.67 20.56 5.94
C GLY A 638 -8.94 21.55 7.06
N ARG A 639 -8.80 21.13 8.33
CA ARG A 639 -8.96 21.97 9.50
C ARG A 639 -7.90 21.62 10.54
N LEU A 640 -7.10 22.62 10.91
CA LEU A 640 -6.03 22.47 11.89
C LEU A 640 -6.00 23.68 12.83
N VAL A 641 -5.69 23.41 14.09
CA VAL A 641 -5.36 24.47 15.07
C VAL A 641 -4.09 24.06 15.79
N PHE A 642 -3.13 24.97 15.86
CA PHE A 642 -1.88 24.78 16.58
C PHE A 642 -1.77 25.79 17.73
N ASP A 643 -1.37 25.31 18.89
CA ASP A 643 -0.97 26.20 20.00
C ASP A 643 0.34 26.92 19.64
N ASN A 644 0.34 28.25 19.74
CA ASN A 644 1.47 29.08 19.33
C ASN A 644 2.71 28.93 20.21
N ALA A 645 2.55 28.53 21.48
CA ALA A 645 3.64 28.41 22.44
C ALA A 645 4.37 27.05 22.29
N SER A 646 3.61 25.97 22.27
CA SER A 646 4.16 24.59 22.19
C SER A 646 4.30 24.08 20.76
N GLY A 647 3.56 24.67 19.83
CA GLY A 647 3.42 24.17 18.47
C GLY A 647 2.61 22.85 18.39
N ALA A 648 1.96 22.40 19.46
CA ALA A 648 1.14 21.20 19.44
C ALA A 648 -0.13 21.40 18.61
N ALA A 649 -0.52 20.40 17.85
CA ALA A 649 -1.80 20.42 17.13
C ALA A 649 -2.94 20.09 18.11
N GLN A 650 -3.84 21.04 18.31
CA GLN A 650 -5.04 20.95 19.15
C GLN A 650 -6.21 20.38 18.36
N VAL A 651 -6.35 20.74 17.09
CA VAL A 651 -7.38 20.23 16.17
C VAL A 651 -6.71 19.67 14.91
N LYS A 652 -7.17 18.51 14.44
CA LYS A 652 -6.74 17.86 13.19
C LYS A 652 -7.92 17.13 12.55
N ASP A 653 -8.60 17.78 11.62
CA ASP A 653 -9.78 17.19 11.00
C ASP A 653 -9.64 17.04 9.49
N THR A 654 -10.08 15.87 9.00
CA THR A 654 -10.38 15.65 7.59
C THR A 654 -11.84 16.04 7.36
N LEU A 655 -12.08 17.05 6.53
CA LEU A 655 -13.42 17.56 6.29
C LEU A 655 -14.15 16.75 5.23
N THR A 656 -15.48 16.63 5.37
CA THR A 656 -16.31 16.05 4.30
C THR A 656 -16.55 17.07 3.19
N PRO A 657 -16.61 16.63 1.91
CA PRO A 657 -17.02 17.50 0.82
C PRO A 657 -18.43 18.06 1.00
N ARG A 658 -18.62 19.36 0.72
CA ARG A 658 -19.94 20.01 0.87
C ARG A 658 -20.89 19.71 -0.29
N TYR A 659 -20.34 19.57 -1.50
CA TYR A 659 -21.12 19.49 -2.74
C TYR A 659 -20.62 18.34 -3.62
N PRO A 660 -20.74 17.08 -3.18
CA PRO A 660 -20.26 15.96 -3.98
C PRO A 660 -21.01 15.92 -5.34
N ALA A 661 -20.26 15.79 -6.44
CA ALA A 661 -20.83 15.80 -7.80
C ALA A 661 -21.87 14.70 -8.02
N LEU A 662 -21.74 13.58 -7.33
CA LEU A 662 -22.62 12.41 -7.44
C LEU A 662 -23.72 12.36 -6.37
N SER A 663 -24.01 13.47 -5.69
CA SER A 663 -25.12 13.60 -4.73
C SER A 663 -26.09 14.69 -5.16
N ARG A 664 -27.39 14.45 -5.00
CA ARG A 664 -28.46 15.42 -5.30
C ARG A 664 -29.55 15.41 -4.23
N GLN A 665 -29.81 16.56 -3.63
CA GLN A 665 -31.01 16.81 -2.86
C GLN A 665 -32.18 17.06 -3.81
N LEU A 666 -33.31 16.43 -3.56
CA LEU A 666 -34.54 16.56 -4.34
C LEU A 666 -35.60 17.41 -3.64
N VAL A 667 -35.29 17.85 -2.42
CA VAL A 667 -36.15 18.72 -1.59
C VAL A 667 -35.30 19.84 -0.99
N ASP A 668 -35.94 20.95 -0.62
CA ASP A 668 -35.24 22.11 -0.09
C ASP A 668 -34.62 21.87 1.29
N THR A 669 -35.23 21.01 2.09
CA THR A 669 -34.69 20.67 3.42
C THR A 669 -33.55 19.65 3.25
N PRO A 670 -32.33 19.94 3.76
CA PRO A 670 -31.22 19.01 3.71
C PRO A 670 -31.55 17.68 4.38
N THR A 671 -31.41 16.61 3.63
CA THR A 671 -31.68 15.24 4.10
C THR A 671 -30.37 14.51 4.29
N PRO A 672 -30.05 14.04 5.52
CA PRO A 672 -28.81 13.30 5.77
C PRO A 672 -28.84 11.92 5.08
N LEU A 673 -27.70 11.49 4.54
CA LEU A 673 -27.52 10.13 4.07
C LEU A 673 -27.23 9.20 5.26
N ARG A 674 -27.95 8.08 5.32
CA ARG A 674 -27.64 6.96 6.21
C ARG A 674 -27.69 5.67 5.38
N LEU A 675 -26.53 5.03 5.22
CA LEU A 675 -26.41 3.77 4.51
C LEU A 675 -26.77 2.58 5.43
N PRO A 676 -27.20 1.44 4.86
CA PRO A 676 -27.24 0.18 5.60
C PRO A 676 -25.87 -0.18 6.15
N SER A 677 -25.83 -0.77 7.34
CA SER A 677 -24.59 -1.35 7.87
C SER A 677 -24.12 -2.51 6.99
N ARG A 678 -22.82 -2.67 6.87
CA ARG A 678 -22.19 -3.82 6.25
C ARG A 678 -21.28 -4.48 7.28
N ASP A 679 -21.36 -5.79 7.37
CA ASP A 679 -20.49 -6.58 8.23
C ASP A 679 -19.08 -6.70 7.65
N GLU A 680 -18.09 -6.89 8.52
CA GLU A 680 -16.72 -7.15 8.10
C GLU A 680 -16.59 -8.50 7.36
N LEU A 681 -15.58 -8.65 6.53
CA LEU A 681 -15.30 -9.93 5.89
C LEU A 681 -14.94 -10.98 6.95
N SER A 682 -15.79 -11.97 7.11
CA SER A 682 -15.67 -13.05 8.09
C SER A 682 -16.03 -14.39 7.45
N ALA A 683 -15.47 -15.47 7.99
CA ALA A 683 -15.79 -16.83 7.58
C ALA A 683 -17.09 -17.36 8.25
N ASP A 684 -17.64 -16.62 9.21
CA ASP A 684 -18.81 -16.98 10.01
C ASP A 684 -20.13 -16.55 9.35
#